data_ca5d66e0e68ea8171cde8e5c6263855d
#
_entry.id   ca5d66e0e68ea8171cde8e5c6263855d
#
_cell.length_a   1.000
_cell.length_b   1.000
_cell.length_c   1.000
_cell.angle_alpha   90.00
_cell.angle_beta   90.00
_cell.angle_gamma   90.00
#
_symmetry.space_group_name_H-M   'P 1'
#
loop_
_entity.id
_entity.type
_entity.pdbx_description
1 polymer ?
#
loop_
_entity_poly.entity_id
_entity_poly.type
_entity_poly.pdbx_seq_one_letter_code
_entity_poly.pdbx_strand_id
1 'polypeptide(L)'
;MGEDGHDALHAAGPGAGRGTAPGEGLREGPEGRGLHGEPGGGLGGGRGVGRGEAPLGGGPGEGPHGDLREAAPRGHSGEARCDDLREAAPSALREDPGEDPRGDLRWGSIAGLVRDAATRYAGHEAVVDGRTRISYAQLGERVERAAAACIAAGVEPGDRVAVWAPNTLEWIVSALGAVTAGAVLVPLNTRFKGAEAAYVLQRSRTRLLFVTGTFLGTSYVASLRRAAAEGPGSGPLPALPLLEQVVVLADDAPESFRTWKDFLAGGDRIPAAAVRERAGSIPSDAPSDIIFTSGTTGSPKGAVITHAQSLRCYAVWSELAGLREGDRYLIVNPFFHTFGYKAGIVACLMRGATMVPQPVFNVDTVLANIAAERISVLPGPPTLHQSLLGHPQRDHHDLTALRLVVTGAAVVPLQLVERLRGELHIATVLTAYGLSEASGIVTMCRRGDPAEVIAATSGRAVPGTELRITDRHGAAQPHGTAGEVWVRGHHVMSGYFEDPAETAKAITPDGWLRTGDVGVLDADGNLRITDRIKDMFIVGGFNAYPAEIERLIGLHPDIADVAVIGITDPRLGEVGKAYAVRRPGSTLTADDLIAWSRREMANYKVPRTVEFVTELPRNASGKVLKRELRARTRT
;
A
#
# COMPACT_ATOMS: atom_id res chain seq x y z
N MET A 1 20.83 -64.43 -13.05
CA MET A 1 22.30 -64.31 -13.17
C MET A 1 22.52 -62.91 -12.63
N GLY A 2 22.84 -62.83 -11.47
CA GLY A 2 23.88 -63.15 -10.51
C GLY A 2 24.43 -61.83 -10.05
N GLU A 3 24.10 -61.40 -8.88
CA GLU A 3 24.89 -61.63 -7.65
C GLU A 3 26.04 -60.62 -7.62
N ASP A 4 26.33 -59.91 -6.65
CA ASP A 4 26.39 -59.82 -5.19
C ASP A 4 27.27 -58.60 -4.93
N GLY A 5 27.30 -57.90 -3.88
CA GLY A 5 26.99 -58.11 -2.49
C GLY A 5 27.91 -57.22 -1.64
N HIS A 6 27.40 -56.95 -0.48
CA HIS A 6 28.13 -56.75 0.78
C HIS A 6 29.02 -55.50 0.94
N ASP A 7 29.08 -54.86 2.02
CA ASP A 7 28.74 -54.91 3.46
C ASP A 7 29.55 -53.78 4.10
N ALA A 8 29.08 -53.05 4.92
CA ALA A 8 28.78 -53.06 6.36
C ALA A 8 29.83 -52.30 7.22
N LEU A 9 29.27 -51.51 8.08
CA LEU A 9 29.56 -51.39 9.52
C LEU A 9 30.85 -50.71 10.03
N HIS A 10 30.78 -49.72 10.87
CA HIS A 10 30.83 -49.63 12.34
C HIS A 10 31.00 -48.18 12.75
N ALA A 11 30.15 -47.54 13.48
CA ALA A 11 29.87 -47.59 14.92
C ALA A 11 31.07 -47.39 15.86
N ALA A 12 31.04 -46.26 16.61
CA ALA A 12 31.31 -46.17 18.04
C ALA A 12 31.28 -44.71 18.56
N GLY A 13 30.41 -44.36 19.47
CA GLY A 13 30.66 -43.38 20.55
C GLY A 13 31.26 -44.19 21.73
N PRO A 14 31.30 -43.70 22.99
CA PRO A 14 31.02 -42.41 23.55
C PRO A 14 32.11 -41.92 24.52
N GLY A 15 32.02 -40.75 25.10
CA GLY A 15 32.93 -40.31 26.17
C GLY A 15 32.34 -39.20 27.01
N ALA A 16 31.83 -39.57 28.17
CA ALA A 16 31.35 -38.69 29.23
C ALA A 16 32.51 -38.14 30.07
N GLY A 17 32.35 -36.92 30.59
CA GLY A 17 33.24 -36.34 31.59
C GLY A 17 32.50 -35.27 32.41
N ARG A 18 32.16 -35.69 33.62
CA ARG A 18 31.56 -34.90 34.73
C ARG A 18 32.61 -34.05 35.43
N GLY A 19 32.13 -33.00 36.15
CA GLY A 19 32.83 -32.39 37.29
C GLY A 19 32.54 -30.92 37.37
N THR A 20 31.71 -30.50 38.20
CA THR A 20 31.54 -30.17 39.62
C THR A 20 31.52 -28.67 39.86
N ALA A 21 30.40 -28.17 40.38
CA ALA A 21 30.32 -26.96 41.19
C ALA A 21 30.94 -27.26 42.59
N PRO A 22 31.16 -26.33 43.52
CA PRO A 22 30.18 -25.42 44.10
C PRO A 22 30.76 -24.08 44.69
N GLY A 23 29.85 -23.29 45.33
CA GLY A 23 30.19 -22.41 46.44
C GLY A 23 29.62 -20.98 46.25
N GLU A 24 28.44 -20.66 46.70
CA GLU A 24 28.00 -20.04 47.99
C GLU A 24 28.71 -18.73 48.38
N GLY A 25 27.88 -17.73 48.68
CA GLY A 25 28.29 -16.55 49.38
C GLY A 25 27.22 -15.45 49.45
N LEU A 26 26.27 -15.66 50.33
CA LEU A 26 25.28 -14.68 50.90
C LEU A 26 25.95 -13.43 51.51
N ARG A 27 25.26 -12.30 51.48
CA ARG A 27 24.81 -11.46 52.63
C ARG A 27 24.39 -10.05 52.11
N GLU A 28 23.13 -9.73 52.24
CA GLU A 28 22.44 -8.90 53.29
C GLU A 28 22.85 -7.42 53.33
N GLY A 29 21.82 -6.60 53.24
CA GLY A 29 21.67 -5.16 53.34
C GLY A 29 22.05 -4.57 54.71
N PRO A 30 21.71 -3.34 55.10
CA PRO A 30 20.33 -2.88 55.27
C PRO A 30 20.05 -1.36 55.03
N GLU A 31 18.77 -1.05 54.91
CA GLU A 31 17.93 0.06 55.49
C GLU A 31 18.54 1.38 55.93
N GLY A 32 17.82 2.47 55.64
CA GLY A 32 17.79 3.74 56.28
C GLY A 32 16.97 4.79 55.53
N ARG A 33 15.68 4.90 55.70
CA ARG A 33 14.87 5.85 56.49
C ARG A 33 15.49 7.25 56.55
N GLY A 34 14.80 8.25 56.11
CA GLY A 34 13.73 8.99 56.66
C GLY A 34 13.68 10.41 56.14
N LEU A 35 12.52 10.87 55.94
CA LEU A 35 11.70 11.90 56.60
C LEU A 35 11.86 13.37 56.15
N HIS A 36 10.70 13.89 55.71
CA HIS A 36 10.08 15.18 56.05
C HIS A 36 10.64 16.51 55.53
N GLY A 37 9.71 17.27 54.97
CA GLY A 37 9.63 18.67 55.17
C GLY A 37 8.99 19.51 54.07
N GLU A 38 7.67 19.56 54.01
CA GLU A 38 6.97 20.83 53.73
C GLU A 38 6.94 21.67 55.03
N PRO A 39 6.60 22.95 55.07
CA PRO A 39 5.67 23.73 54.25
C PRO A 39 5.96 25.25 54.12
N GLY A 40 5.05 25.90 53.41
CA GLY A 40 4.61 27.26 53.75
C GLY A 40 5.16 28.37 52.87
N GLY A 41 4.28 29.09 52.23
CA GLY A 41 3.45 30.19 52.62
C GLY A 41 4.03 31.43 52.00
N GLY A 42 3.34 32.30 51.37
CA GLY A 42 2.28 33.13 51.59
C GLY A 42 2.25 34.32 50.63
N LEU A 43 1.09 34.64 50.15
CA LEU A 43 0.38 35.92 50.16
C LEU A 43 1.01 37.23 49.64
N GLY A 44 0.21 37.86 48.77
CA GLY A 44 0.14 39.31 48.59
C GLY A 44 0.15 39.68 47.12
N GLY A 45 -0.85 40.23 46.45
CA GLY A 45 -1.90 41.13 46.81
C GLY A 45 -1.67 42.43 46.05
N GLY A 46 -2.62 42.82 45.18
CA GLY A 46 -2.54 44.16 44.62
C GLY A 46 -3.45 44.42 43.43
N ARG A 47 -4.61 44.99 43.71
CA ARG A 47 -5.66 45.54 42.83
C ARG A 47 -5.23 46.77 42.05
N GLY A 48 -5.95 47.06 40.94
CA GLY A 48 -6.08 48.41 40.34
C GLY A 48 -6.57 48.28 38.90
N VAL A 49 -7.80 48.30 38.56
CA VAL A 49 -8.85 49.29 38.31
C VAL A 49 -8.36 50.51 37.49
N GLY A 50 -8.96 50.66 36.33
CA GLY A 50 -8.89 51.87 35.49
C GLY A 50 -9.75 51.77 34.22
N ARG A 51 -10.93 52.33 34.29
CA ARG A 51 -11.93 52.60 33.22
C ARG A 51 -11.51 53.82 32.39
N GLY A 52 -12.08 53.91 31.15
CA GLY A 52 -12.19 55.13 30.37
C GLY A 52 -12.52 54.77 28.94
N GLU A 53 -13.70 54.71 28.52
CA GLU A 53 -14.66 55.67 27.96
C GLU A 53 -14.26 56.22 26.57
N ALA A 54 -15.17 55.98 25.60
CA ALA A 54 -15.27 56.61 24.27
C ALA A 54 -15.70 58.08 24.39
N PRO A 55 -15.71 58.95 23.34
CA PRO A 55 -16.88 59.02 22.49
C PRO A 55 -16.72 59.48 21.00
N LEU A 56 -17.69 59.08 20.18
CA LEU A 56 -18.62 59.85 19.30
C LEU A 56 -18.10 60.87 18.26
N GLY A 57 -18.71 60.74 17.05
CA GLY A 57 -19.08 61.83 16.13
C GLY A 57 -18.59 61.58 14.69
N GLY A 58 -19.32 61.64 13.62
CA GLY A 58 -20.54 62.21 13.20
C GLY A 58 -20.78 61.79 11.72
N GLY A 59 -22.04 61.62 11.32
CA GLY A 59 -22.47 61.64 9.91
C GLY A 59 -22.89 63.08 9.55
N PRO A 60 -23.66 63.35 8.48
CA PRO A 60 -24.34 62.53 7.49
C PRO A 60 -24.18 63.08 6.03
N GLY A 61 -24.76 62.41 5.04
CA GLY A 61 -24.93 62.94 3.67
C GLY A 61 -25.92 62.12 2.85
N GLU A 62 -27.04 62.76 2.59
CA GLU A 62 -28.27 62.27 1.98
C GLU A 62 -28.19 61.95 0.47
N GLY A 63 -29.14 61.11 0.00
CA GLY A 63 -29.51 60.49 -1.25
C GLY A 63 -29.77 61.41 -2.48
N PRO A 64 -30.55 61.06 -3.53
CA PRO A 64 -31.85 60.37 -3.47
C PRO A 64 -32.16 59.32 -4.57
N HIS A 65 -33.19 58.54 -4.31
CA HIS A 65 -34.31 57.97 -5.12
C HIS A 65 -34.16 57.62 -6.59
N GLY A 66 -34.60 56.39 -6.91
CA GLY A 66 -35.09 55.96 -8.21
C GLY A 66 -35.75 54.60 -8.14
N ASP A 67 -37.07 54.59 -7.81
CA ASP A 67 -37.97 53.46 -8.00
C ASP A 67 -38.04 53.04 -9.48
N LEU A 68 -38.09 51.73 -9.73
CA LEU A 68 -39.04 51.17 -10.71
C LEU A 68 -39.22 49.66 -10.45
N ARG A 69 -40.53 49.36 -10.34
CA ARG A 69 -41.14 48.05 -10.06
C ARG A 69 -41.13 47.12 -11.26
N GLU A 70 -41.40 45.82 -10.93
CA GLU A 70 -42.03 44.75 -11.73
C GLU A 70 -41.12 44.04 -12.75
N ALA A 71 -40.89 42.74 -12.66
CA ALA A 71 -41.81 41.61 -12.76
C ALA A 71 -41.06 40.31 -12.48
N ALA A 72 -41.67 39.43 -11.70
CA ALA A 72 -41.28 38.02 -11.62
C ALA A 72 -41.87 37.25 -12.81
N PRO A 73 -41.21 36.22 -13.29
CA PRO A 73 -41.89 35.02 -13.70
C PRO A 73 -41.42 33.76 -12.94
N ARG A 74 -42.42 32.94 -12.77
CA ARG A 74 -42.53 31.68 -12.07
C ARG A 74 -41.53 30.61 -12.56
N GLY A 75 -41.17 29.77 -11.62
CA GLY A 75 -40.50 28.52 -11.60
C GLY A 75 -40.47 27.62 -12.84
N HIS A 76 -39.29 27.04 -12.99
CA HIS A 76 -39.17 25.70 -13.52
C HIS A 76 -38.07 25.00 -12.70
N SER A 77 -38.53 24.01 -11.94
CA SER A 77 -37.71 22.96 -11.36
C SER A 77 -37.07 22.15 -12.51
N GLY A 78 -35.80 22.38 -12.79
CA GLY A 78 -35.03 21.58 -13.69
C GLY A 78 -34.06 20.76 -12.87
N GLU A 79 -34.43 19.50 -12.61
CA GLU A 79 -33.48 18.47 -12.23
C GLU A 79 -32.41 18.38 -13.33
N ALA A 80 -31.21 18.85 -13.01
CA ALA A 80 -30.05 18.63 -13.87
C ALA A 80 -29.72 17.13 -13.84
N ARG A 81 -30.13 16.44 -14.89
CA ARG A 81 -29.79 15.03 -15.14
C ARG A 81 -28.29 14.89 -15.29
N CYS A 82 -27.76 13.87 -14.64
CA CYS A 82 -26.37 13.38 -14.71
C CYS A 82 -25.90 12.93 -16.11
N ASP A 83 -26.62 13.24 -17.18
CA ASP A 83 -26.35 12.75 -18.54
C ASP A 83 -25.41 13.65 -19.35
N ASP A 84 -25.11 14.86 -18.92
CA ASP A 84 -24.32 15.82 -19.71
C ASP A 84 -22.79 15.73 -19.49
N LEU A 85 -22.29 14.73 -18.71
CA LEU A 85 -20.86 14.43 -18.58
C LEU A 85 -20.36 13.35 -19.55
N ARG A 86 -21.15 13.00 -20.57
CA ARG A 86 -20.82 11.92 -21.50
C ARG A 86 -19.96 12.30 -22.70
N GLU A 87 -19.63 13.58 -22.91
CA GLU A 87 -19.04 14.03 -24.19
C GLU A 87 -17.65 14.67 -24.09
N ALA A 88 -16.78 14.32 -23.16
CA ALA A 88 -15.40 14.80 -23.21
C ALA A 88 -14.39 13.71 -22.80
N ALA A 89 -14.35 12.60 -23.53
CA ALA A 89 -13.19 11.72 -23.51
C ALA A 89 -12.36 11.96 -24.79
N PRO A 90 -11.06 12.26 -24.69
CA PRO A 90 -10.23 12.44 -25.89
C PRO A 90 -10.19 11.14 -26.70
N SER A 91 -10.43 11.25 -27.97
CA SER A 91 -10.50 10.17 -28.98
C SER A 91 -9.18 9.39 -29.23
N ALA A 92 -8.16 9.56 -28.40
CA ALA A 92 -6.81 9.02 -28.62
C ALA A 92 -6.58 7.62 -27.99
N LEU A 93 -7.59 6.97 -27.36
CA LEU A 93 -7.42 5.65 -26.74
C LEU A 93 -8.13 4.51 -27.52
N ARG A 94 -8.59 4.78 -28.73
CA ARG A 94 -9.24 3.76 -29.57
C ARG A 94 -8.26 3.19 -30.60
N GLU A 95 -7.41 2.27 -30.17
CA GLU A 95 -6.69 1.37 -31.11
C GLU A 95 -7.20 -0.08 -31.06
N ASP A 96 -8.19 -0.39 -30.18
CA ASP A 96 -8.87 -1.71 -30.19
C ASP A 96 -10.38 -1.51 -29.96
N PRO A 97 -11.24 -1.73 -30.96
CA PRO A 97 -12.67 -1.40 -30.91
C PRO A 97 -13.53 -2.39 -30.14
N GLY A 98 -12.99 -3.20 -29.21
CA GLY A 98 -13.68 -4.35 -28.64
C GLY A 98 -14.11 -4.26 -27.18
N GLU A 99 -13.53 -3.44 -26.33
CA GLU A 99 -13.83 -3.48 -24.89
C GLU A 99 -14.14 -2.10 -24.31
N ASP A 100 -15.31 -1.97 -23.68
CA ASP A 100 -15.67 -0.82 -22.85
C ASP A 100 -14.68 -0.74 -21.66
N PRO A 101 -13.88 0.34 -21.52
CA PRO A 101 -12.95 0.49 -20.39
C PRO A 101 -13.67 0.60 -19.04
N ARG A 102 -14.99 0.64 -19.03
CA ARG A 102 -15.84 0.73 -17.85
C ARG A 102 -16.14 -0.67 -17.28
N GLY A 103 -15.12 -1.29 -16.66
CA GLY A 103 -15.24 -2.61 -16.03
C GLY A 103 -16.38 -2.74 -15.02
N ASP A 104 -16.79 -1.64 -14.38
CA ASP A 104 -17.95 -1.62 -13.47
C ASP A 104 -19.27 -1.89 -14.20
N LEU A 105 -19.42 -1.44 -15.42
CA LEU A 105 -20.63 -1.71 -16.23
C LEU A 105 -20.65 -3.16 -16.73
N ARG A 106 -19.47 -3.73 -17.01
CA ARG A 106 -19.34 -5.09 -17.53
C ARG A 106 -19.60 -6.15 -16.45
N TRP A 107 -18.98 -6.00 -15.29
CA TRP A 107 -18.97 -7.04 -14.26
C TRP A 107 -19.85 -6.72 -13.05
N GLY A 108 -20.23 -5.45 -12.83
CA GLY A 108 -21.00 -5.00 -11.69
C GLY A 108 -20.23 -5.07 -10.36
N SER A 109 -19.63 -6.21 -10.06
CA SER A 109 -18.84 -6.44 -8.83
C SER A 109 -17.62 -7.31 -9.09
N ILE A 110 -16.69 -7.37 -8.12
CA ILE A 110 -15.54 -8.31 -8.19
C ILE A 110 -16.05 -9.77 -8.23
N ALA A 111 -17.17 -10.08 -7.58
CA ALA A 111 -17.81 -11.40 -7.69
C ALA A 111 -18.28 -11.69 -9.13
N GLY A 112 -18.85 -10.68 -9.81
CA GLY A 112 -19.20 -10.76 -11.22
C GLY A 112 -17.99 -10.98 -12.12
N LEU A 113 -16.87 -10.30 -11.85
CA LEU A 113 -15.59 -10.49 -12.53
C LEU A 113 -15.05 -11.92 -12.36
N VAL A 114 -15.08 -12.47 -11.14
CA VAL A 114 -14.63 -13.86 -10.89
C VAL A 114 -15.45 -14.85 -11.73
N ARG A 115 -16.76 -14.68 -11.78
CA ARG A 115 -17.65 -15.55 -12.55
C ARG A 115 -17.40 -15.43 -14.06
N ASP A 116 -17.23 -14.20 -14.58
CA ASP A 116 -16.91 -13.96 -15.99
C ASP A 116 -15.55 -14.61 -16.33
N ALA A 117 -14.52 -14.39 -15.53
CA ALA A 117 -13.20 -14.97 -15.74
C ALA A 117 -13.21 -16.51 -15.70
N ALA A 118 -13.93 -17.12 -14.75
CA ALA A 118 -14.07 -18.57 -14.64
C ALA A 118 -14.76 -19.19 -15.86
N THR A 119 -15.62 -18.44 -16.53
CA THR A 119 -16.32 -18.87 -17.75
C THR A 119 -15.51 -18.59 -19.01
N ARG A 120 -15.05 -17.33 -19.14
CA ARG A 120 -14.37 -16.85 -20.36
C ARG A 120 -13.01 -17.52 -20.56
N TYR A 121 -12.27 -17.75 -19.48
CA TYR A 121 -10.92 -18.34 -19.50
C TYR A 121 -10.88 -19.74 -18.91
N ALA A 122 -11.99 -20.46 -18.89
CA ALA A 122 -12.21 -21.71 -18.14
C ALA A 122 -11.04 -22.70 -18.18
N GLY A 123 -10.48 -22.95 -19.37
CA GLY A 123 -9.37 -23.89 -19.58
C GLY A 123 -7.98 -23.31 -19.34
N HIS A 124 -7.84 -22.00 -19.19
CA HIS A 124 -6.54 -21.37 -18.98
C HIS A 124 -6.07 -21.55 -17.53
N GLU A 125 -4.78 -21.63 -17.34
CA GLU A 125 -4.17 -21.68 -16.02
C GLU A 125 -4.38 -20.36 -15.30
N ALA A 126 -5.04 -20.40 -14.14
CA ALA A 126 -5.35 -19.21 -13.36
C ALA A 126 -4.30 -18.92 -12.28
N VAL A 127 -3.89 -19.97 -11.54
CA VAL A 127 -2.93 -19.85 -10.44
C VAL A 127 -1.92 -20.98 -10.49
N VAL A 128 -0.65 -20.62 -10.30
CA VAL A 128 0.46 -21.54 -10.09
C VAL A 128 1.12 -21.20 -8.76
N ASP A 129 0.88 -22.02 -7.75
CA ASP A 129 1.46 -21.86 -6.39
C ASP A 129 2.27 -23.12 -6.03
N GLY A 130 3.56 -23.02 -6.17
CA GLY A 130 4.47 -24.15 -6.03
C GLY A 130 4.13 -25.29 -7.02
N ARG A 131 3.70 -26.43 -6.50
CA ARG A 131 3.26 -27.59 -7.33
C ARG A 131 1.78 -27.55 -7.68
N THR A 132 1.01 -26.69 -7.05
CA THR A 132 -0.43 -26.57 -7.29
C THR A 132 -0.69 -25.71 -8.51
N ARG A 133 -1.38 -26.29 -9.50
CA ARG A 133 -1.81 -25.59 -10.71
C ARG A 133 -3.31 -25.73 -10.86
N ILE A 134 -4.00 -24.63 -11.05
CA ILE A 134 -5.45 -24.64 -11.23
C ILE A 134 -5.86 -23.76 -12.41
N SER A 135 -6.89 -24.22 -13.11
CA SER A 135 -7.52 -23.45 -14.17
C SER A 135 -8.45 -22.36 -13.62
N TYR A 136 -8.87 -21.44 -14.48
CA TYR A 136 -9.88 -20.43 -14.13
C TYR A 136 -11.22 -21.06 -13.72
N ALA A 137 -11.64 -22.15 -14.37
CA ALA A 137 -12.84 -22.89 -13.95
C ALA A 137 -12.68 -23.44 -12.53
N GLN A 138 -11.55 -24.08 -12.22
CA GLN A 138 -11.24 -24.59 -10.88
C GLN A 138 -11.09 -23.48 -9.84
N LEU A 139 -10.57 -22.31 -10.22
CA LEU A 139 -10.54 -21.15 -9.35
C LEU A 139 -11.97 -20.70 -9.02
N GLY A 140 -12.84 -20.59 -10.01
CA GLY A 140 -14.26 -20.25 -9.81
C GLY A 140 -14.96 -21.20 -8.86
N GLU A 141 -14.79 -22.52 -9.03
CA GLU A 141 -15.34 -23.56 -8.14
C GLU A 141 -14.84 -23.40 -6.69
N ARG A 142 -13.54 -23.18 -6.51
CA ARG A 142 -12.95 -22.98 -5.17
C ARG A 142 -13.46 -21.70 -4.51
N VAL A 143 -13.61 -20.61 -5.27
CA VAL A 143 -14.16 -19.34 -4.79
C VAL A 143 -15.64 -19.52 -4.41
N GLU A 144 -16.44 -20.19 -5.24
CA GLU A 144 -17.86 -20.47 -4.95
C GLU A 144 -18.01 -21.32 -3.66
N ARG A 145 -17.14 -22.33 -3.47
CA ARG A 145 -17.10 -23.13 -2.26
C ARG A 145 -16.69 -22.32 -1.02
N ALA A 146 -15.70 -21.44 -1.15
CA ALA A 146 -15.31 -20.55 -0.04
C ALA A 146 -16.41 -19.53 0.29
N ALA A 147 -17.11 -19.00 -0.71
CA ALA A 147 -18.26 -18.12 -0.51
C ALA A 147 -19.42 -18.85 0.21
N ALA A 148 -19.72 -20.10 -0.19
CA ALA A 148 -20.70 -20.95 0.51
C ALA A 148 -20.32 -21.14 1.98
N ALA A 149 -19.04 -21.38 2.28
CA ALA A 149 -18.56 -21.51 3.66
C ALA A 149 -18.68 -20.19 4.45
N CYS A 150 -18.41 -19.04 3.84
CA CYS A 150 -18.66 -17.72 4.46
C CYS A 150 -20.14 -17.52 4.78
N ILE A 151 -21.04 -17.84 3.86
CA ILE A 151 -22.50 -17.76 4.09
C ILE A 151 -22.93 -18.71 5.21
N ALA A 152 -22.44 -19.95 5.22
CA ALA A 152 -22.70 -20.93 6.26
C ALA A 152 -22.18 -20.51 7.63
N ALA A 153 -21.11 -19.72 7.65
CA ALA A 153 -20.54 -19.11 8.86
C ALA A 153 -21.30 -17.87 9.33
N GLY A 154 -22.39 -17.49 8.67
CA GLY A 154 -23.23 -16.34 9.03
C GLY A 154 -22.72 -14.99 8.51
N VAL A 155 -21.80 -14.97 7.55
CA VAL A 155 -21.36 -13.73 6.91
C VAL A 155 -22.49 -13.12 6.09
N GLU A 156 -22.85 -11.88 6.41
CA GLU A 156 -23.86 -11.12 5.68
C GLU A 156 -23.21 -10.05 4.78
N PRO A 157 -23.93 -9.56 3.75
CA PRO A 157 -23.44 -8.47 2.90
C PRO A 157 -23.05 -7.25 3.73
N GLY A 158 -21.84 -6.74 3.47
CA GLY A 158 -21.28 -5.61 4.22
C GLY A 158 -20.54 -6.00 5.50
N ASP A 159 -20.54 -7.25 5.95
CA ASP A 159 -19.67 -7.71 7.01
C ASP A 159 -18.20 -7.64 6.61
N ARG A 160 -17.33 -7.35 7.57
CA ARG A 160 -15.88 -7.30 7.32
C ARG A 160 -15.27 -8.66 7.56
N VAL A 161 -14.58 -9.15 6.52
CA VAL A 161 -13.81 -10.39 6.57
C VAL A 161 -12.35 -10.04 6.31
N ALA A 162 -11.50 -10.40 7.28
CA ALA A 162 -10.08 -10.11 7.20
C ALA A 162 -9.27 -11.31 6.69
N VAL A 163 -8.17 -11.01 5.99
CA VAL A 163 -7.16 -12.01 5.60
C VAL A 163 -5.79 -11.57 6.09
N TRP A 164 -5.15 -12.38 6.94
CA TRP A 164 -3.81 -12.13 7.46
C TRP A 164 -2.88 -13.30 7.11
N ALA A 165 -2.41 -13.29 5.87
CA ALA A 165 -1.61 -14.36 5.29
C ALA A 165 -0.69 -13.82 4.17
N PRO A 166 0.40 -14.55 3.82
CA PRO A 166 1.25 -14.22 2.68
C PRO A 166 0.56 -14.49 1.35
N ASN A 167 1.26 -14.15 0.25
CA ASN A 167 0.79 -14.42 -1.11
C ASN A 167 0.73 -15.92 -1.38
N THR A 168 -0.45 -16.50 -1.31
CA THR A 168 -0.72 -17.93 -1.58
C THR A 168 -2.05 -18.11 -2.30
N LEU A 169 -2.31 -19.30 -2.80
CA LEU A 169 -3.58 -19.67 -3.39
C LEU A 169 -4.74 -19.55 -2.37
N GLU A 170 -4.50 -19.94 -1.10
CA GLU A 170 -5.51 -19.86 -0.04
C GLU A 170 -5.89 -18.41 0.23
N TRP A 171 -4.93 -17.47 0.16
CA TRP A 171 -5.23 -16.04 0.25
C TRP A 171 -6.18 -15.61 -0.87
N ILE A 172 -5.88 -15.99 -2.12
CA ILE A 172 -6.72 -15.65 -3.29
C ILE A 172 -8.12 -16.21 -3.12
N VAL A 173 -8.23 -17.49 -2.77
CA VAL A 173 -9.53 -18.16 -2.64
C VAL A 173 -10.34 -17.61 -1.46
N SER A 174 -9.71 -17.39 -0.29
CA SER A 174 -10.42 -16.86 0.88
C SER A 174 -10.90 -15.42 0.67
N ALA A 175 -10.06 -14.57 0.08
CA ALA A 175 -10.42 -13.17 -0.20
C ALA A 175 -11.54 -13.05 -1.24
N LEU A 176 -11.38 -13.75 -2.39
CA LEU A 176 -12.41 -13.73 -3.44
C LEU A 176 -13.70 -14.43 -2.99
N GLY A 177 -13.60 -15.49 -2.17
CA GLY A 177 -14.75 -16.15 -1.58
C GLY A 177 -15.54 -15.25 -0.63
N ALA A 178 -14.85 -14.53 0.26
CA ALA A 178 -15.46 -13.54 1.14
C ALA A 178 -16.18 -12.43 0.35
N VAL A 179 -15.52 -11.86 -0.65
CA VAL A 179 -16.09 -10.82 -1.52
C VAL A 179 -17.28 -11.35 -2.32
N THR A 180 -17.24 -12.61 -2.77
CA THR A 180 -18.36 -13.27 -3.48
C THR A 180 -19.55 -13.53 -2.56
N ALA A 181 -19.33 -13.74 -1.26
CA ALA A 181 -20.38 -13.80 -0.25
C ALA A 181 -20.97 -12.44 0.11
N GLY A 182 -20.46 -11.33 -0.46
CA GLY A 182 -20.90 -9.96 -0.21
C GLY A 182 -20.15 -9.25 0.93
N ALA A 183 -19.09 -9.86 1.47
CA ALA A 183 -18.29 -9.26 2.51
C ALA A 183 -17.35 -8.16 1.99
N VAL A 184 -16.99 -7.25 2.89
CA VAL A 184 -15.96 -6.23 2.67
C VAL A 184 -14.61 -6.80 3.12
N LEU A 185 -13.67 -6.93 2.21
CA LEU A 185 -12.35 -7.47 2.48
C LEU A 185 -11.49 -6.50 3.31
N VAL A 186 -10.84 -7.02 4.36
CA VAL A 186 -9.85 -6.27 5.17
C VAL A 186 -8.52 -7.01 5.12
N PRO A 187 -7.64 -6.72 4.17
CA PRO A 187 -6.35 -7.38 4.07
C PRO A 187 -5.37 -6.81 5.10
N LEU A 188 -4.76 -7.69 5.91
CA LEU A 188 -3.80 -7.31 6.95
C LEU A 188 -2.36 -7.47 6.50
N ASN A 189 -1.55 -6.48 6.83
CA ASN A 189 -0.11 -6.52 6.56
C ASN A 189 0.56 -7.68 7.30
N THR A 190 1.25 -8.54 6.57
CA THR A 190 1.98 -9.70 7.11
C THR A 190 3.14 -9.33 8.03
N ARG A 191 3.56 -8.06 8.07
CA ARG A 191 4.57 -7.56 9.01
C ARG A 191 3.99 -7.02 10.31
N PHE A 192 2.67 -6.95 10.44
CA PHE A 192 2.04 -6.52 11.69
C PHE A 192 2.37 -7.50 12.82
N LYS A 193 2.62 -6.93 13.99
CA LYS A 193 2.62 -7.68 15.24
C LYS A 193 1.19 -7.90 15.72
N GLY A 194 1.01 -8.80 16.68
CA GLY A 194 -0.33 -9.13 17.19
C GLY A 194 -1.17 -7.93 17.61
N ALA A 195 -0.55 -6.92 18.27
CA ALA A 195 -1.25 -5.71 18.68
C ALA A 195 -1.72 -4.84 17.51
N GLU A 196 -0.91 -4.72 16.46
CA GLU A 196 -1.28 -3.97 15.25
C GLU A 196 -2.41 -4.69 14.50
N ALA A 197 -2.33 -6.02 14.39
CA ALA A 197 -3.40 -6.82 13.80
C ALA A 197 -4.70 -6.71 14.62
N ALA A 198 -4.62 -6.83 15.95
CA ALA A 198 -5.77 -6.67 16.85
C ALA A 198 -6.42 -5.28 16.68
N TYR A 199 -5.62 -4.22 16.61
CA TYR A 199 -6.11 -2.86 16.35
C TYR A 199 -6.91 -2.78 15.03
N VAL A 200 -6.38 -3.32 13.93
CA VAL A 200 -7.08 -3.30 12.64
C VAL A 200 -8.37 -4.11 12.69
N LEU A 201 -8.34 -5.31 13.27
CA LEU A 201 -9.52 -6.17 13.42
C LEU A 201 -10.62 -5.50 14.24
N GLN A 202 -10.25 -4.84 15.35
CA GLN A 202 -11.18 -4.08 16.19
C GLN A 202 -11.73 -2.86 15.45
N ARG A 203 -10.85 -2.07 14.83
CA ARG A 203 -11.22 -0.82 14.16
C ARG A 203 -12.09 -1.04 12.94
N SER A 204 -11.85 -2.13 12.19
CA SER A 204 -12.69 -2.54 11.06
C SER A 204 -13.96 -3.29 11.49
N ARG A 205 -14.11 -3.62 12.78
CA ARG A 205 -15.21 -4.43 13.28
C ARG A 205 -15.31 -5.77 12.53
N THR A 206 -14.14 -6.40 12.33
CA THR A 206 -14.04 -7.68 11.60
C THR A 206 -14.79 -8.79 12.32
N ARG A 207 -15.56 -9.56 11.56
CA ARG A 207 -16.38 -10.67 12.05
C ARG A 207 -15.73 -12.03 11.84
N LEU A 208 -15.05 -12.22 10.70
CA LEU A 208 -14.35 -13.46 10.34
C LEU A 208 -12.90 -13.10 9.95
N LEU A 209 -11.95 -13.88 10.48
CA LEU A 209 -10.53 -13.76 10.14
C LEU A 209 -10.03 -15.06 9.51
N PHE A 210 -9.47 -14.97 8.30
CA PHE A 210 -8.59 -15.97 7.73
C PHE A 210 -7.14 -15.64 8.09
N VAL A 211 -6.41 -16.58 8.68
CA VAL A 211 -5.05 -16.32 9.14
C VAL A 211 -4.12 -17.48 8.81
N THR A 212 -2.89 -17.18 8.39
CA THR A 212 -1.86 -18.22 8.28
C THR A 212 -1.43 -18.71 9.67
N GLY A 213 -1.07 -19.98 9.82
CA GLY A 213 -0.59 -20.53 11.09
C GLY A 213 0.75 -19.93 11.49
N THR A 214 1.78 -20.25 10.71
CA THR A 214 3.16 -19.77 10.93
C THR A 214 3.73 -19.24 9.62
N PHE A 215 4.38 -18.09 9.68
CA PHE A 215 5.08 -17.50 8.54
C PHE A 215 6.37 -16.80 9.00
N LEU A 216 7.49 -17.08 8.34
CA LEU A 216 8.83 -16.57 8.68
C LEU A 216 9.17 -16.76 10.17
N GLY A 217 8.88 -17.94 10.72
CA GLY A 217 9.17 -18.30 12.11
C GLY A 217 8.24 -17.66 13.15
N THR A 218 7.24 -16.87 12.73
CA THR A 218 6.28 -16.24 13.62
C THR A 218 4.93 -16.94 13.55
N SER A 219 4.42 -17.43 14.68
CA SER A 219 3.02 -17.88 14.79
C SER A 219 2.09 -16.66 14.90
N TYR A 220 1.28 -16.46 13.87
CA TYR A 220 0.32 -15.34 13.81
C TYR A 220 -0.80 -15.54 14.81
N VAL A 221 -1.28 -16.77 14.92
CA VAL A 221 -2.32 -17.15 15.88
C VAL A 221 -1.86 -16.87 17.31
N ALA A 222 -0.64 -17.32 17.69
CA ALA A 222 -0.10 -17.07 19.03
C ALA A 222 0.13 -15.58 19.29
N SER A 223 0.58 -14.83 18.28
CA SER A 223 0.76 -13.39 18.38
C SER A 223 -0.56 -12.65 18.61
N LEU A 224 -1.61 -13.05 17.90
CA LEU A 224 -2.95 -12.48 18.06
C LEU A 224 -3.55 -12.83 19.43
N ARG A 225 -3.47 -14.10 19.85
CA ARG A 225 -3.95 -14.54 21.18
C ARG A 225 -3.32 -13.73 22.31
N ARG A 226 -2.01 -13.52 22.25
CA ARG A 226 -1.30 -12.73 23.27
C ARG A 226 -1.76 -11.27 23.29
N ALA A 227 -1.96 -10.66 22.12
CA ALA A 227 -2.37 -9.27 22.00
C ALA A 227 -3.85 -9.04 22.37
N ALA A 228 -4.69 -10.06 22.26
CA ALA A 228 -6.12 -9.98 22.51
C ALA A 228 -6.57 -10.79 23.74
N ALA A 229 -5.64 -11.10 24.65
CA ALA A 229 -5.89 -11.94 25.83
C ALA A 229 -6.79 -11.28 26.88
N GLU A 230 -6.76 -9.95 26.96
CA GLU A 230 -7.53 -9.18 27.95
C GLU A 230 -8.51 -8.25 27.23
N GLY A 231 -9.77 -8.25 27.66
CA GLY A 231 -10.83 -7.43 27.06
C GLY A 231 -12.21 -7.73 27.61
N PRO A 232 -13.24 -7.00 27.16
CA PRO A 232 -14.60 -7.11 27.65
C PRO A 232 -15.38 -8.34 27.14
N GLY A 233 -14.85 -9.04 26.15
CA GLY A 233 -15.50 -10.20 25.53
C GLY A 233 -15.21 -11.51 26.26
N SER A 234 -15.91 -12.57 25.84
CA SER A 234 -15.67 -13.96 26.25
C SER A 234 -14.98 -14.74 25.11
N GLY A 235 -14.35 -15.87 25.42
CA GLY A 235 -13.71 -16.74 24.44
C GLY A 235 -12.20 -16.52 24.28
N PRO A 236 -11.61 -17.01 23.19
CA PRO A 236 -10.15 -17.06 23.03
C PRO A 236 -9.49 -15.71 22.72
N LEU A 237 -10.27 -14.68 22.36
CA LEU A 237 -9.83 -13.33 21.99
C LEU A 237 -10.73 -12.24 22.63
N PRO A 238 -10.71 -12.07 23.96
CA PRO A 238 -11.63 -11.18 24.66
C PRO A 238 -11.58 -9.72 24.23
N ALA A 239 -10.43 -9.22 23.72
CA ALA A 239 -10.30 -7.87 23.20
C ALA A 239 -11.01 -7.65 21.84
N LEU A 240 -11.45 -8.73 21.19
CA LEU A 240 -12.07 -8.71 19.87
C LEU A 240 -13.48 -9.32 19.91
N PRO A 241 -14.45 -8.72 20.66
CA PRO A 241 -15.76 -9.33 20.90
C PRO A 241 -16.63 -9.48 19.64
N LEU A 242 -16.31 -8.75 18.57
CA LEU A 242 -17.01 -8.84 17.29
C LEU A 242 -16.40 -9.91 16.35
N LEU A 243 -15.20 -10.41 16.67
CA LEU A 243 -14.55 -11.46 15.89
C LEU A 243 -15.12 -12.83 16.30
N GLU A 244 -16.10 -13.28 15.54
CA GLU A 244 -16.85 -14.50 15.84
C GLU A 244 -16.09 -15.78 15.47
N GLN A 245 -15.32 -15.73 14.38
CA GLN A 245 -14.61 -16.89 13.87
C GLN A 245 -13.17 -16.54 13.42
N VAL A 246 -12.26 -17.44 13.73
CA VAL A 246 -10.89 -17.45 13.21
C VAL A 246 -10.67 -18.79 12.50
N VAL A 247 -10.26 -18.70 11.24
CA VAL A 247 -9.96 -19.83 10.36
C VAL A 247 -8.48 -19.82 10.03
N VAL A 248 -7.78 -20.88 10.38
CA VAL A 248 -6.37 -21.05 10.06
C VAL A 248 -6.27 -21.65 8.65
N LEU A 249 -5.54 -20.96 7.77
CA LEU A 249 -5.32 -21.40 6.38
C LEU A 249 -4.26 -22.51 6.35
N ALA A 250 -4.51 -23.60 7.06
CA ALA A 250 -3.68 -24.79 7.16
C ALA A 250 -4.56 -26.01 7.51
N ASP A 251 -3.96 -27.19 7.45
CA ASP A 251 -4.64 -28.46 7.79
C ASP A 251 -4.73 -28.68 9.30
N ASP A 252 -3.96 -27.93 10.09
CA ASP A 252 -3.98 -27.95 11.55
C ASP A 252 -4.33 -26.56 12.13
N ALA A 253 -5.04 -26.57 13.24
CA ALA A 253 -5.38 -25.37 13.98
C ALA A 253 -5.47 -25.67 15.49
N PRO A 254 -5.19 -24.68 16.37
CA PRO A 254 -5.50 -24.82 17.80
C PRO A 254 -7.00 -25.08 18.00
N GLU A 255 -7.35 -25.90 19.01
CA GLU A 255 -8.74 -26.37 19.29
C GLU A 255 -9.82 -25.27 19.27
N SER A 256 -9.45 -24.03 19.61
CA SER A 256 -10.40 -22.91 19.63
C SER A 256 -10.66 -22.28 18.26
N PHE A 257 -9.96 -22.72 17.20
CA PHE A 257 -10.06 -22.17 15.86
C PHE A 257 -10.35 -23.29 14.85
N ARG A 258 -10.90 -22.91 13.70
CA ARG A 258 -11.23 -23.87 12.64
C ARG A 258 -10.06 -24.00 11.66
N THR A 259 -9.86 -25.21 11.12
CA THR A 259 -8.98 -25.40 9.96
C THR A 259 -9.64 -24.89 8.69
N TRP A 260 -8.85 -24.59 7.66
CA TRP A 260 -9.36 -24.22 6.34
C TRP A 260 -10.28 -25.32 5.76
N LYS A 261 -9.87 -26.58 5.91
CA LYS A 261 -10.65 -27.75 5.47
C LYS A 261 -12.02 -27.83 6.13
N ASP A 262 -12.07 -27.71 7.45
CA ASP A 262 -13.33 -27.79 8.19
C ASP A 262 -14.24 -26.57 7.93
N PHE A 263 -13.64 -25.42 7.72
CA PHE A 263 -14.38 -24.22 7.31
C PHE A 263 -15.08 -24.45 5.96
N LEU A 264 -14.36 -24.94 4.95
CA LEU A 264 -14.91 -25.23 3.63
C LEU A 264 -16.02 -26.29 3.69
N ALA A 265 -15.85 -27.36 4.48
CA ALA A 265 -16.86 -28.40 4.65
C ALA A 265 -18.16 -27.86 5.26
N GLY A 266 -18.08 -26.80 6.08
CA GLY A 266 -19.27 -26.11 6.61
C GLY A 266 -20.15 -25.50 5.52
N GLY A 267 -19.60 -25.20 4.36
CA GLY A 267 -20.31 -24.64 3.21
C GLY A 267 -21.09 -25.67 2.37
N ASP A 268 -20.81 -26.95 2.49
CA ASP A 268 -21.39 -28.00 1.63
C ASP A 268 -22.94 -28.06 1.70
N ARG A 269 -23.54 -27.50 2.75
CA ARG A 269 -25.01 -27.39 2.93
C ARG A 269 -25.63 -26.20 2.18
N ILE A 270 -24.83 -25.25 1.70
CA ILE A 270 -25.33 -24.05 1.00
C ILE A 270 -25.43 -24.39 -0.49
N PRO A 271 -26.62 -24.27 -1.09
CA PRO A 271 -26.76 -24.52 -2.52
C PRO A 271 -25.97 -23.53 -3.36
N ALA A 272 -25.34 -23.99 -4.42
CA ALA A 272 -24.62 -23.13 -5.38
C ALA A 272 -25.50 -22.01 -5.96
N ALA A 273 -26.80 -22.26 -6.13
CA ALA A 273 -27.75 -21.25 -6.56
C ALA A 273 -27.85 -20.07 -5.59
N ALA A 274 -27.84 -20.34 -4.28
CA ALA A 274 -27.90 -19.28 -3.26
C ALA A 274 -26.60 -18.43 -3.24
N VAL A 275 -25.44 -19.04 -3.49
CA VAL A 275 -24.16 -18.30 -3.64
C VAL A 275 -24.25 -17.39 -4.86
N ARG A 276 -24.72 -17.91 -6.00
CA ARG A 276 -24.84 -17.12 -7.24
C ARG A 276 -25.84 -15.99 -7.10
N GLU A 277 -26.96 -16.20 -6.43
CA GLU A 277 -27.96 -15.16 -6.14
C GLU A 277 -27.34 -14.06 -5.27
N ARG A 278 -26.65 -14.42 -4.16
CA ARG A 278 -25.93 -13.50 -3.28
C ARG A 278 -24.89 -12.68 -4.05
N ALA A 279 -24.06 -13.35 -4.84
CA ALA A 279 -23.04 -12.70 -5.67
C ALA A 279 -23.64 -11.75 -6.72
N GLY A 280 -24.78 -12.12 -7.30
CA GLY A 280 -25.50 -11.30 -8.29
C GLY A 280 -26.22 -10.10 -7.70
N SER A 281 -26.53 -10.10 -6.40
CA SER A 281 -27.19 -9.00 -5.70
C SER A 281 -26.24 -7.92 -5.17
N ILE A 282 -24.92 -8.08 -5.30
CA ILE A 282 -23.93 -7.12 -4.79
C ILE A 282 -23.93 -5.86 -5.67
N PRO A 283 -24.30 -4.68 -5.11
CA PRO A 283 -24.27 -3.43 -5.86
C PRO A 283 -22.83 -3.02 -6.23
N SER A 284 -22.66 -2.37 -7.37
CA SER A 284 -21.33 -1.91 -7.81
C SER A 284 -20.71 -0.82 -6.92
N ASP A 285 -21.55 -0.03 -6.28
CA ASP A 285 -21.18 1.03 -5.33
C ASP A 285 -21.01 0.54 -3.89
N ALA A 286 -21.31 -0.75 -3.61
CA ALA A 286 -21.02 -1.34 -2.31
C ALA A 286 -19.50 -1.38 -2.05
N PRO A 287 -19.06 -1.22 -0.77
CA PRO A 287 -17.66 -1.40 -0.40
C PRO A 287 -17.16 -2.80 -0.75
N SER A 288 -16.04 -2.88 -1.47
CA SER A 288 -15.35 -4.13 -1.77
C SER A 288 -14.25 -4.45 -0.77
N ASP A 289 -13.57 -3.41 -0.29
CA ASP A 289 -12.44 -3.55 0.62
C ASP A 289 -12.18 -2.30 1.46
N ILE A 290 -11.50 -2.51 2.58
CA ILE A 290 -10.99 -1.46 3.47
C ILE A 290 -9.50 -1.67 3.61
N ILE A 291 -8.69 -0.80 2.99
CA ILE A 291 -7.24 -0.86 3.05
C ILE A 291 -6.72 0.04 4.15
N PHE A 292 -6.12 -0.54 5.18
CA PHE A 292 -5.54 0.23 6.27
C PHE A 292 -4.18 0.81 5.90
N THR A 293 -4.08 2.14 5.95
CA THR A 293 -2.85 2.89 5.66
C THR A 293 -2.26 3.45 6.96
N SER A 294 -0.93 3.54 7.05
CA SER A 294 -0.27 4.19 8.17
C SER A 294 -0.51 5.70 8.07
N GLY A 295 -1.51 6.18 8.80
CA GLY A 295 -1.88 7.60 8.84
C GLY A 295 -0.75 8.50 9.37
N THR A 296 -0.87 9.79 9.07
CA THR A 296 0.03 10.84 9.60
C THR A 296 -0.09 11.04 11.12
N THR A 297 -1.19 10.61 11.71
CA THR A 297 -1.54 10.73 13.14
C THR A 297 -1.05 9.57 14.00
N GLY A 298 -0.36 8.59 13.43
CA GLY A 298 0.21 7.44 14.14
C GLY A 298 -0.65 6.19 14.16
N SER A 299 -1.98 6.28 14.11
CA SER A 299 -2.88 5.13 14.03
C SER A 299 -3.31 4.85 12.57
N PRO A 300 -3.32 3.60 12.12
CA PRO A 300 -3.79 3.24 10.78
C PRO A 300 -5.25 3.64 10.55
N LYS A 301 -5.54 4.18 9.36
CA LYS A 301 -6.90 4.52 8.89
C LYS A 301 -7.30 3.60 7.75
N GLY A 302 -8.56 3.17 7.73
CA GLY A 302 -9.08 2.28 6.70
C GLY A 302 -9.72 3.05 5.54
N ALA A 303 -9.08 3.13 4.39
CA ALA A 303 -9.66 3.68 3.18
C ALA A 303 -10.70 2.72 2.58
N VAL A 304 -11.94 3.18 2.42
CA VAL A 304 -13.07 2.40 1.90
C VAL A 304 -13.14 2.54 0.40
N ILE A 305 -13.04 1.42 -0.31
CA ILE A 305 -13.09 1.36 -1.78
C ILE A 305 -14.27 0.50 -2.21
N THR A 306 -14.98 0.92 -3.25
CA THR A 306 -16.12 0.18 -3.81
C THR A 306 -15.72 -0.79 -4.92
N HIS A 307 -16.63 -1.70 -5.27
CA HIS A 307 -16.44 -2.59 -6.41
C HIS A 307 -16.25 -1.80 -7.72
N ALA A 308 -17.09 -0.81 -7.97
CA ALA A 308 -17.00 0.03 -9.17
C ALA A 308 -15.65 0.74 -9.27
N GLN A 309 -15.17 1.33 -8.17
CA GLN A 309 -13.86 1.97 -8.12
C GLN A 309 -12.75 1.01 -8.49
N SER A 310 -12.74 -0.19 -7.87
CA SER A 310 -11.76 -1.23 -8.15
C SER A 310 -11.79 -1.68 -9.62
N LEU A 311 -12.99 -1.94 -10.15
CA LEU A 311 -13.16 -2.45 -11.51
C LEU A 311 -12.76 -1.41 -12.57
N ARG A 312 -13.17 -0.15 -12.42
CA ARG A 312 -12.79 0.93 -13.35
C ARG A 312 -11.28 1.16 -13.35
N CYS A 313 -10.68 1.29 -12.16
CA CYS A 313 -9.25 1.56 -12.04
C CYS A 313 -8.40 0.47 -12.69
N TYR A 314 -8.74 -0.78 -12.45
CA TYR A 314 -7.88 -1.87 -12.90
C TYR A 314 -8.20 -2.37 -14.30
N ALA A 315 -9.36 -2.06 -14.86
CA ALA A 315 -9.60 -2.14 -16.29
C ALA A 315 -8.64 -1.18 -17.04
N VAL A 316 -8.60 0.09 -16.63
CA VAL A 316 -7.68 1.10 -17.19
C VAL A 316 -6.22 0.72 -16.95
N TRP A 317 -5.85 0.30 -15.72
CA TRP A 317 -4.47 -0.10 -15.42
C TRP A 317 -4.00 -1.25 -16.30
N SER A 318 -4.81 -2.30 -16.43
CA SER A 318 -4.47 -3.49 -17.21
C SER A 318 -4.30 -3.19 -18.70
N GLU A 319 -5.09 -2.24 -19.23
CA GLU A 319 -4.98 -1.76 -20.61
C GLU A 319 -3.72 -0.93 -20.83
N LEU A 320 -3.47 0.07 -19.98
CA LEU A 320 -2.27 0.93 -20.08
C LEU A 320 -0.98 0.11 -19.91
N ALA A 321 -0.95 -0.86 -18.99
CA ALA A 321 0.15 -1.79 -18.84
C ALA A 321 0.32 -2.71 -20.05
N GLY A 322 -0.75 -2.95 -20.81
CA GLY A 322 -0.76 -3.92 -21.89
C GLY A 322 -0.74 -5.36 -21.38
N LEU A 323 -1.43 -5.62 -20.26
CA LEU A 323 -1.66 -6.96 -19.76
C LEU A 323 -2.64 -7.68 -20.69
N ARG A 324 -2.34 -8.92 -21.04
CA ARG A 324 -3.10 -9.70 -22.05
C ARG A 324 -3.29 -11.14 -21.62
N GLU A 325 -4.21 -11.80 -22.29
CA GLU A 325 -4.46 -13.23 -22.17
C GLU A 325 -3.18 -14.02 -22.43
N GLY A 326 -2.94 -15.05 -21.63
CA GLY A 326 -1.74 -15.88 -21.69
C GLY A 326 -0.50 -15.30 -21.06
N ASP A 327 -0.55 -14.07 -20.52
CA ASP A 327 0.53 -13.55 -19.67
C ASP A 327 0.68 -14.37 -18.40
N ARG A 328 1.91 -14.49 -17.93
CA ARG A 328 2.27 -15.12 -16.67
C ARG A 328 2.84 -14.07 -15.74
N TYR A 329 2.09 -13.75 -14.71
CA TYR A 329 2.33 -12.62 -13.83
C TYR A 329 2.89 -13.09 -12.49
N LEU A 330 4.17 -12.84 -12.23
CA LEU A 330 4.79 -13.12 -10.92
C LEU A 330 4.42 -12.02 -9.94
N ILE A 331 3.61 -12.35 -8.93
CA ILE A 331 3.11 -11.38 -7.95
C ILE A 331 3.98 -11.42 -6.70
N VAL A 332 5.02 -10.60 -6.69
CA VAL A 332 5.92 -10.38 -5.53
C VAL A 332 5.33 -9.33 -4.58
N ASN A 333 4.59 -8.37 -5.11
CA ASN A 333 3.94 -7.35 -4.29
C ASN A 333 2.92 -7.99 -3.34
N PRO A 334 2.93 -7.60 -2.04
CA PRO A 334 2.05 -8.24 -1.06
C PRO A 334 0.55 -8.08 -1.40
N PHE A 335 -0.21 -9.16 -1.23
CA PHE A 335 -1.66 -9.16 -1.47
C PHE A 335 -2.44 -8.25 -0.52
N PHE A 336 -1.90 -7.92 0.63
CA PHE A 336 -2.52 -6.94 1.53
C PHE A 336 -2.40 -5.48 1.04
N HIS A 337 -1.67 -5.24 -0.04
CA HIS A 337 -1.52 -3.93 -0.68
C HIS A 337 -2.23 -3.89 -2.03
N THR A 338 -2.75 -2.73 -2.42
CA THR A 338 -3.44 -2.53 -3.70
C THR A 338 -2.63 -3.01 -4.91
N PHE A 339 -1.31 -2.86 -4.87
CA PHE A 339 -0.43 -3.28 -5.95
C PHE A 339 -0.34 -4.81 -6.10
N GLY A 340 -0.45 -5.58 -5.01
CA GLY A 340 -0.52 -7.05 -5.07
C GLY A 340 -1.94 -7.55 -5.31
N TYR A 341 -2.92 -7.04 -4.57
CA TYR A 341 -4.31 -7.48 -4.69
C TYR A 341 -4.94 -7.03 -6.01
N LYS A 342 -4.97 -5.72 -6.25
CA LYS A 342 -5.76 -5.17 -7.37
C LYS A 342 -4.98 -5.21 -8.68
N ALA A 343 -3.75 -4.69 -8.72
CA ALA A 343 -2.92 -4.74 -9.93
C ALA A 343 -2.40 -6.15 -10.25
N GLY A 344 -2.35 -7.04 -9.24
CA GLY A 344 -2.06 -8.47 -9.43
C GLY A 344 -3.33 -9.27 -9.69
N ILE A 345 -4.11 -9.60 -8.64
CA ILE A 345 -5.22 -10.56 -8.73
C ILE A 345 -6.35 -10.02 -9.63
N VAL A 346 -6.88 -8.82 -9.33
CA VAL A 346 -8.04 -8.27 -10.05
C VAL A 346 -7.70 -8.03 -11.54
N ALA A 347 -6.52 -7.49 -11.84
CA ALA A 347 -6.08 -7.28 -13.22
C ALA A 347 -5.88 -8.59 -13.98
N CYS A 348 -5.31 -9.64 -13.34
CA CYS A 348 -5.18 -10.96 -13.96
C CYS A 348 -6.54 -11.59 -14.28
N LEU A 349 -7.53 -11.48 -13.37
CA LEU A 349 -8.89 -11.94 -13.62
C LEU A 349 -9.51 -11.24 -14.83
N MET A 350 -9.28 -9.93 -15.00
CA MET A 350 -9.80 -9.17 -16.14
C MET A 350 -9.25 -9.60 -17.48
N ARG A 351 -7.99 -10.03 -17.52
CA ARG A 351 -7.26 -10.29 -18.76
C ARG A 351 -6.93 -11.76 -19.01
N GLY A 352 -7.30 -12.68 -18.14
CA GLY A 352 -7.00 -14.12 -18.30
C GLY A 352 -5.51 -14.43 -18.17
N ALA A 353 -4.78 -13.65 -17.35
CA ALA A 353 -3.37 -13.89 -17.07
C ALA A 353 -3.18 -14.87 -15.92
N THR A 354 -2.16 -15.73 -16.00
CA THR A 354 -1.82 -16.69 -14.94
C THR A 354 -1.17 -15.95 -13.75
N MET A 355 -1.71 -16.10 -12.57
CA MET A 355 -1.17 -15.58 -11.32
C MET A 355 -0.13 -16.56 -10.76
N VAL A 356 1.09 -16.08 -10.50
CA VAL A 356 2.14 -16.84 -9.82
C VAL A 356 2.47 -16.10 -8.52
N PRO A 357 1.84 -16.46 -7.39
CA PRO A 357 2.08 -15.79 -6.12
C PRO A 357 3.48 -16.10 -5.58
N GLN A 358 4.17 -15.07 -5.07
CA GLN A 358 5.46 -15.20 -4.42
C GLN A 358 5.33 -14.77 -2.96
N PRO A 359 5.38 -15.70 -1.98
CA PRO A 359 5.15 -15.38 -0.57
C PRO A 359 6.22 -14.47 0.04
N VAL A 360 7.48 -14.65 -0.36
CA VAL A 360 8.64 -13.92 0.13
C VAL A 360 9.51 -13.52 -1.05
N PHE A 361 9.97 -12.27 -1.08
CA PHE A 361 10.98 -11.87 -2.05
C PHE A 361 12.33 -12.53 -1.68
N ASN A 362 12.82 -13.34 -2.61
CA ASN A 362 14.18 -13.86 -2.65
C ASN A 362 14.61 -13.85 -4.12
N VAL A 363 15.74 -13.25 -4.43
CA VAL A 363 16.16 -13.00 -5.82
C VAL A 363 16.40 -14.30 -6.58
N ASP A 364 17.01 -15.32 -5.93
CA ASP A 364 17.27 -16.63 -6.56
C ASP A 364 15.96 -17.31 -6.95
N THR A 365 14.99 -17.30 -6.02
CA THR A 365 13.67 -17.90 -6.27
C THR A 365 12.92 -17.15 -7.38
N VAL A 366 13.02 -15.82 -7.40
CA VAL A 366 12.38 -14.99 -8.46
C VAL A 366 13.00 -15.30 -9.82
N LEU A 367 14.34 -15.38 -9.93
CA LEU A 367 15.04 -15.76 -11.17
C LEU A 367 14.63 -17.17 -11.64
N ALA A 368 14.62 -18.13 -10.72
CA ALA A 368 14.21 -19.50 -10.99
C ALA A 368 12.75 -19.56 -11.49
N ASN A 369 11.83 -18.82 -10.84
CA ASN A 369 10.42 -18.76 -11.25
C ASN A 369 10.23 -18.08 -12.60
N ILE A 370 11.00 -17.00 -12.89
CA ILE A 370 10.93 -16.36 -14.22
C ILE A 370 11.24 -17.37 -15.33
N ALA A 371 12.31 -18.13 -15.15
CA ALA A 371 12.72 -19.14 -16.14
C ALA A 371 11.74 -20.33 -16.19
N ALA A 372 11.46 -20.96 -15.04
CA ALA A 372 10.66 -22.18 -14.97
C ALA A 372 9.20 -21.96 -15.41
N GLU A 373 8.61 -20.85 -14.98
CA GLU A 373 7.22 -20.52 -15.28
C GLU A 373 7.07 -19.59 -16.49
N ARG A 374 8.18 -19.25 -17.19
CA ARG A 374 8.17 -18.35 -18.36
C ARG A 374 7.40 -17.06 -18.06
N ILE A 375 7.73 -16.43 -16.94
CA ILE A 375 7.07 -15.19 -16.48
C ILE A 375 7.24 -14.10 -17.52
N SER A 376 6.11 -13.49 -17.90
CA SER A 376 6.07 -12.40 -18.88
C SER A 376 5.87 -11.03 -18.24
N VAL A 377 5.38 -10.98 -16.99
CA VAL A 377 5.02 -9.75 -16.28
C VAL A 377 5.59 -9.77 -14.85
N LEU A 378 6.39 -8.76 -14.51
CA LEU A 378 6.99 -8.62 -13.19
C LEU A 378 6.90 -7.18 -12.68
N PRO A 379 5.82 -6.78 -12.03
CA PRO A 379 5.78 -5.51 -11.31
C PRO A 379 6.46 -5.59 -9.96
N GLY A 380 7.11 -4.49 -9.57
CA GLY A 380 7.76 -4.42 -8.27
C GLY A 380 8.48 -3.10 -8.04
N PRO A 381 9.01 -2.86 -6.83
CA PRO A 381 9.80 -1.67 -6.56
C PRO A 381 11.12 -1.68 -7.33
N PRO A 382 11.75 -0.51 -7.54
CA PRO A 382 13.03 -0.41 -8.24
C PRO A 382 14.11 -1.33 -7.67
N THR A 383 14.15 -1.49 -6.34
CA THR A 383 15.11 -2.36 -5.64
C THR A 383 15.00 -3.83 -6.02
N LEU A 384 13.80 -4.33 -6.32
CA LEU A 384 13.60 -5.69 -6.85
C LEU A 384 14.34 -5.86 -8.17
N HIS A 385 14.10 -4.95 -9.10
CA HIS A 385 14.71 -5.01 -10.43
C HIS A 385 16.21 -4.78 -10.41
N GLN A 386 16.70 -3.90 -9.53
CA GLN A 386 18.14 -3.72 -9.30
C GLN A 386 18.80 -5.00 -8.78
N SER A 387 18.15 -5.70 -7.84
CA SER A 387 18.63 -6.98 -7.32
C SER A 387 18.72 -8.06 -8.42
N LEU A 388 17.72 -8.13 -9.32
CA LEU A 388 17.74 -9.03 -10.45
C LEU A 388 18.90 -8.72 -11.42
N LEU A 389 19.03 -7.44 -11.80
CA LEU A 389 20.07 -6.99 -12.72
C LEU A 389 21.49 -7.16 -12.17
N GLY A 390 21.66 -7.04 -10.85
CA GLY A 390 22.95 -7.18 -10.17
C GLY A 390 23.29 -8.62 -9.75
N HIS A 391 22.40 -9.59 -9.99
CA HIS A 391 22.61 -10.95 -9.48
C HIS A 391 23.66 -11.71 -10.31
N PRO A 392 24.68 -12.31 -9.65
CA PRO A 392 25.79 -12.97 -10.37
C PRO A 392 25.37 -14.15 -11.23
N GLN A 393 24.29 -14.83 -10.87
CA GLN A 393 23.77 -16.00 -11.61
C GLN A 393 22.63 -15.65 -12.56
N ARG A 394 22.33 -14.36 -12.76
CA ARG A 394 21.22 -13.91 -13.64
C ARG A 394 21.26 -14.57 -15.02
N ASP A 395 22.45 -14.61 -15.63
CA ASP A 395 22.64 -15.09 -17.01
C ASP A 395 22.55 -16.61 -17.12
N HIS A 396 22.41 -17.33 -16.01
CA HIS A 396 22.12 -18.77 -15.99
C HIS A 396 20.62 -19.08 -16.09
N HIS A 397 19.76 -18.06 -16.07
CA HIS A 397 18.30 -18.19 -16.15
C HIS A 397 17.78 -17.64 -17.47
N ASP A 398 16.83 -18.35 -18.08
CA ASP A 398 16.11 -17.84 -19.26
C ASP A 398 15.08 -16.79 -18.84
N LEU A 399 15.38 -15.52 -19.09
CA LEU A 399 14.50 -14.37 -18.78
C LEU A 399 13.80 -13.82 -20.04
N THR A 400 13.94 -14.48 -21.19
CA THR A 400 13.47 -13.98 -22.50
C THR A 400 11.94 -13.83 -22.61
N ALA A 401 11.18 -14.52 -21.76
CA ALA A 401 9.73 -14.39 -21.71
C ALA A 401 9.28 -13.06 -21.05
N LEU A 402 10.16 -12.41 -20.25
CA LEU A 402 9.82 -11.21 -19.50
C LEU A 402 9.72 -9.99 -20.43
N ARG A 403 8.49 -9.49 -20.64
CA ARG A 403 8.19 -8.42 -21.59
C ARG A 403 7.69 -7.12 -20.95
N LEU A 404 7.13 -7.21 -19.73
CA LEU A 404 6.47 -6.11 -19.05
C LEU A 404 6.96 -5.99 -17.61
N VAL A 405 7.44 -4.80 -17.28
CA VAL A 405 7.77 -4.36 -15.92
C VAL A 405 7.00 -3.09 -15.60
N VAL A 406 6.33 -3.08 -14.45
CA VAL A 406 5.77 -1.85 -13.87
C VAL A 406 6.49 -1.60 -12.55
N THR A 407 7.15 -0.46 -12.41
CA THR A 407 7.89 -0.10 -11.21
C THR A 407 7.36 1.21 -10.62
N GLY A 408 7.66 1.48 -9.34
CA GLY A 408 7.16 2.67 -8.65
C GLY A 408 7.32 2.56 -7.15
N ALA A 409 6.57 3.38 -6.41
CA ALA A 409 6.62 3.51 -4.95
C ALA A 409 7.97 4.07 -4.40
N ALA A 410 8.97 4.31 -5.26
CA ALA A 410 10.25 4.91 -4.95
C ALA A 410 10.81 5.61 -6.20
N VAL A 411 11.91 6.34 -6.03
CA VAL A 411 12.64 6.96 -7.16
C VAL A 411 13.15 5.87 -8.11
N VAL A 412 12.89 6.05 -9.41
CA VAL A 412 13.33 5.13 -10.47
C VAL A 412 14.54 5.74 -11.16
N PRO A 413 15.76 5.17 -11.02
CA PRO A 413 16.92 5.68 -11.73
C PRO A 413 16.81 5.47 -13.24
N LEU A 414 17.26 6.45 -14.03
CA LEU A 414 17.28 6.33 -15.50
C LEU A 414 18.05 5.07 -15.95
N GLN A 415 19.22 4.85 -15.38
CA GLN A 415 20.04 3.66 -15.66
C GLN A 415 19.30 2.34 -15.43
N LEU A 416 18.36 2.28 -14.46
CA LEU A 416 17.56 1.09 -14.24
C LEU A 416 16.65 0.81 -15.45
N VAL A 417 15.98 1.84 -15.96
CA VAL A 417 15.10 1.72 -17.14
C VAL A 417 15.91 1.31 -18.38
N GLU A 418 17.05 1.94 -18.60
CA GLU A 418 17.97 1.64 -19.72
C GLU A 418 18.48 0.20 -19.64
N ARG A 419 18.91 -0.26 -18.46
CA ARG A 419 19.40 -1.62 -18.24
C ARG A 419 18.30 -2.68 -18.41
N LEU A 420 17.08 -2.43 -17.92
CA LEU A 420 15.95 -3.33 -18.13
C LEU A 420 15.62 -3.49 -19.62
N ARG A 421 15.67 -2.41 -20.39
CA ARG A 421 15.45 -2.43 -21.84
C ARG A 421 16.63 -3.03 -22.61
N GLY A 422 17.86 -2.64 -22.26
CA GLY A 422 19.08 -3.02 -23.00
C GLY A 422 19.60 -4.42 -22.66
N GLU A 423 19.70 -4.78 -21.37
CA GLU A 423 20.26 -6.05 -20.93
C GLU A 423 19.25 -7.19 -20.88
N LEU A 424 18.00 -6.93 -20.45
CA LEU A 424 16.93 -7.94 -20.36
C LEU A 424 15.95 -7.87 -21.52
N HIS A 425 16.14 -6.95 -22.47
CA HIS A 425 15.29 -6.77 -23.65
C HIS A 425 13.80 -6.61 -23.33
N ILE A 426 13.47 -6.03 -22.16
CA ILE A 426 12.09 -5.83 -21.74
C ILE A 426 11.43 -4.76 -22.61
N ALA A 427 10.44 -5.17 -23.40
CA ALA A 427 9.75 -4.33 -24.35
C ALA A 427 8.99 -3.16 -23.69
N THR A 428 8.44 -3.38 -22.49
CA THR A 428 7.62 -2.39 -21.78
C THR A 428 8.11 -2.22 -20.34
N VAL A 429 8.64 -1.04 -20.04
CA VAL A 429 8.99 -0.61 -18.68
C VAL A 429 8.16 0.63 -18.39
N LEU A 430 7.39 0.63 -17.31
CA LEU A 430 6.49 1.72 -16.93
C LEU A 430 6.68 2.09 -15.46
N THR A 431 6.39 3.37 -15.17
CA THR A 431 6.21 3.86 -13.79
C THR A 431 4.78 4.30 -13.57
N ALA A 432 4.34 4.25 -12.33
CA ALA A 432 3.02 4.69 -11.91
C ALA A 432 3.09 5.31 -10.51
N TYR A 433 2.15 6.22 -10.24
CA TYR A 433 1.92 6.80 -8.92
C TYR A 433 0.49 6.53 -8.50
N GLY A 434 0.31 6.24 -7.23
CA GLY A 434 -0.98 6.05 -6.60
C GLY A 434 -0.87 5.87 -5.09
N LEU A 435 -2.01 5.95 -4.43
CA LEU A 435 -2.18 5.77 -3.00
C LEU A 435 -3.46 4.98 -2.75
N SER A 436 -3.56 4.36 -1.57
CA SER A 436 -4.74 3.53 -1.24
C SER A 436 -6.03 4.32 -1.26
N GLU A 437 -5.96 5.59 -0.85
CA GLU A 437 -7.07 6.55 -0.85
C GLU A 437 -7.55 6.94 -2.27
N ALA A 438 -6.78 6.56 -3.31
CA ALA A 438 -7.15 6.69 -4.71
C ALA A 438 -7.14 5.31 -5.41
N SER A 439 -7.61 4.27 -4.73
CA SER A 439 -7.71 2.89 -5.23
C SER A 439 -6.40 2.31 -5.77
N GLY A 440 -5.25 2.96 -5.51
CA GLY A 440 -3.92 2.49 -5.85
C GLY A 440 -3.32 3.04 -7.14
N ILE A 441 -4.05 3.81 -7.95
CA ILE A 441 -3.50 4.43 -9.17
C ILE A 441 -4.08 5.82 -9.42
N VAL A 442 -3.22 6.75 -9.80
CA VAL A 442 -3.56 8.15 -10.16
C VAL A 442 -2.95 8.51 -11.51
N THR A 443 -1.64 8.24 -11.68
CA THR A 443 -0.92 8.48 -12.92
C THR A 443 -0.12 7.25 -13.33
N MET A 444 0.15 7.14 -14.63
CA MET A 444 0.97 6.07 -15.19
C MET A 444 1.66 6.55 -16.48
N CYS A 445 2.91 6.15 -16.69
CA CYS A 445 3.58 6.30 -17.97
C CYS A 445 2.85 5.48 -19.05
N ARG A 446 3.07 5.85 -20.31
CA ARG A 446 2.47 5.14 -21.45
C ARG A 446 3.50 4.23 -22.11
N ARG A 447 3.03 3.18 -22.76
CA ARG A 447 3.87 2.35 -23.61
C ARG A 447 4.47 3.23 -24.71
N GLY A 448 5.78 3.12 -24.92
CA GLY A 448 6.51 3.96 -25.86
C GLY A 448 7.09 5.26 -25.29
N ASP A 449 6.74 5.64 -24.06
CA ASP A 449 7.38 6.79 -23.42
C ASP A 449 8.92 6.59 -23.36
N PRO A 450 9.73 7.64 -23.59
CA PRO A 450 11.18 7.60 -23.48
C PRO A 450 11.64 7.20 -22.06
N ALA A 451 12.84 6.64 -21.95
CA ALA A 451 13.41 6.22 -20.66
C ALA A 451 13.51 7.38 -19.67
N GLU A 452 13.82 8.56 -20.16
CA GLU A 452 13.93 9.81 -19.40
C GLU A 452 12.59 10.20 -18.77
N VAL A 453 11.48 10.10 -19.52
CA VAL A 453 10.13 10.38 -19.01
C VAL A 453 9.74 9.37 -17.93
N ILE A 454 10.02 8.08 -18.16
CA ILE A 454 9.72 6.99 -17.22
C ILE A 454 10.51 7.15 -15.92
N ALA A 455 11.77 7.59 -15.99
CA ALA A 455 12.62 7.78 -14.82
C ALA A 455 12.32 9.09 -14.08
N ALA A 456 12.02 10.17 -14.82
CA ALA A 456 11.85 11.49 -14.23
C ALA A 456 10.43 11.74 -13.70
N THR A 457 9.43 11.01 -14.20
CA THR A 457 8.01 11.24 -13.89
C THR A 457 7.29 9.95 -13.51
N SER A 458 6.08 10.08 -13.00
CA SER A 458 5.14 8.98 -12.78
C SER A 458 4.06 8.91 -13.88
N GLY A 459 4.34 9.56 -15.02
CA GLY A 459 3.45 9.65 -16.17
C GLY A 459 2.26 10.58 -15.98
N ARG A 460 1.29 10.43 -16.86
CA ARG A 460 0.09 11.31 -16.96
C ARG A 460 -1.08 10.70 -16.19
N ALA A 461 -2.05 11.54 -15.85
CA ALA A 461 -3.32 11.11 -15.25
C ALA A 461 -3.91 9.92 -16.03
N VAL A 462 -4.40 8.91 -15.30
CA VAL A 462 -5.13 7.81 -15.94
C VAL A 462 -6.52 8.30 -16.39
N PRO A 463 -7.15 7.70 -17.42
CA PRO A 463 -8.47 8.10 -17.89
C PRO A 463 -9.50 8.21 -16.76
N GLY A 464 -10.27 9.30 -16.76
CA GLY A 464 -11.26 9.60 -15.73
C GLY A 464 -10.67 10.17 -14.43
N THR A 465 -9.41 10.62 -14.45
CA THR A 465 -8.70 11.28 -13.35
C THR A 465 -8.46 12.74 -13.69
N GLU A 466 -8.89 13.63 -12.81
CA GLU A 466 -8.48 15.01 -12.81
C GLU A 466 -7.33 15.22 -11.82
N LEU A 467 -6.34 15.97 -12.24
CA LEU A 467 -5.13 16.24 -11.46
C LEU A 467 -4.93 17.74 -11.33
N ARG A 468 -4.59 18.21 -10.14
CA ARG A 468 -4.30 19.63 -9.87
C ARG A 468 -3.11 19.72 -8.93
N ILE A 469 -2.21 20.63 -9.22
CA ILE A 469 -1.18 21.09 -8.28
C ILE A 469 -1.70 22.34 -7.59
N THR A 470 -1.66 22.40 -6.27
CA THR A 470 -2.22 23.50 -5.49
C THR A 470 -1.19 24.11 -4.54
N ASP A 471 -1.36 25.39 -4.25
CA ASP A 471 -0.66 26.05 -3.15
C ASP A 471 -1.26 25.65 -1.78
N ARG A 472 -0.70 26.23 -0.71
CA ARG A 472 -1.19 26.01 0.67
C ARG A 472 -2.63 26.45 0.92
N HIS A 473 -3.22 27.26 0.04
CA HIS A 473 -4.60 27.75 0.13
C HIS A 473 -5.56 26.95 -0.77
N GLY A 474 -5.05 25.99 -1.53
CA GLY A 474 -5.84 25.17 -2.47
C GLY A 474 -6.01 25.82 -3.86
N ALA A 475 -5.34 26.96 -4.12
CA ALA A 475 -5.36 27.58 -5.42
C ALA A 475 -4.49 26.80 -6.42
N ALA A 476 -5.01 26.59 -7.64
CA ALA A 476 -4.30 25.89 -8.70
C ALA A 476 -3.00 26.61 -9.10
N GLN A 477 -1.94 25.86 -9.26
CA GLN A 477 -0.64 26.34 -9.69
C GLN A 477 -0.42 26.08 -11.18
N PRO A 478 0.32 26.96 -11.91
CA PRO A 478 0.69 26.70 -13.28
C PRO A 478 1.65 25.51 -13.41
N HIS A 479 1.71 24.92 -14.60
CA HIS A 479 2.67 23.86 -14.92
C HIS A 479 4.10 24.33 -14.60
N GLY A 480 4.95 23.43 -14.16
CA GLY A 480 6.32 23.70 -13.71
C GLY A 480 6.45 24.18 -12.27
N THR A 481 5.33 24.53 -11.59
CA THR A 481 5.34 25.00 -10.20
C THR A 481 5.03 23.84 -9.26
N ALA A 482 5.80 23.72 -8.17
CA ALA A 482 5.59 22.70 -7.15
C ALA A 482 4.43 23.08 -6.19
N GLY A 483 3.65 22.10 -5.81
CA GLY A 483 2.58 22.26 -4.85
C GLY A 483 1.98 20.91 -4.43
N GLU A 484 0.93 20.92 -3.59
CA GLU A 484 0.23 19.72 -3.21
C GLU A 484 -0.51 19.12 -4.41
N VAL A 485 -0.37 17.81 -4.58
CA VAL A 485 -1.12 17.05 -5.59
C VAL A 485 -2.52 16.80 -5.09
N TRP A 486 -3.53 17.36 -5.78
CA TRP A 486 -4.94 17.06 -5.54
C TRP A 486 -5.49 16.23 -6.69
N VAL A 487 -6.35 15.27 -6.34
CA VAL A 487 -6.87 14.27 -7.27
C VAL A 487 -8.38 14.20 -7.16
N ARG A 488 -9.08 14.19 -8.29
CA ARG A 488 -10.51 13.96 -8.37
C ARG A 488 -10.82 12.92 -9.43
N GLY A 489 -11.83 12.08 -9.19
CA GLY A 489 -12.25 11.06 -10.14
C GLY A 489 -12.88 9.85 -9.47
N HIS A 490 -13.30 8.91 -10.30
CA HIS A 490 -13.98 7.69 -9.86
C HIS A 490 -13.15 6.78 -8.92
N HIS A 491 -11.84 6.96 -8.87
CA HIS A 491 -10.90 6.17 -8.09
C HIS A 491 -10.70 6.69 -6.65
N VAL A 492 -11.18 7.90 -6.33
CA VAL A 492 -11.09 8.45 -4.98
C VAL A 492 -11.97 7.64 -4.03
N MET A 493 -11.41 7.21 -2.90
CA MET A 493 -12.11 6.43 -1.87
C MET A 493 -13.43 7.07 -1.44
N SER A 494 -14.37 6.27 -0.96
CA SER A 494 -15.61 6.78 -0.38
C SER A 494 -15.38 7.54 0.93
N GLY A 495 -14.26 7.32 1.58
CA GLY A 495 -13.82 7.95 2.82
C GLY A 495 -13.05 6.98 3.70
N TYR A 496 -12.66 7.45 4.89
CA TYR A 496 -12.09 6.58 5.92
C TYR A 496 -13.20 5.91 6.72
N PHE A 497 -13.07 4.61 6.95
CA PHE A 497 -14.06 3.78 7.62
C PHE A 497 -14.38 4.31 9.03
N GLU A 498 -15.65 4.66 9.27
CA GLU A 498 -16.16 5.24 10.52
C GLU A 498 -15.32 6.43 11.04
N ASP A 499 -14.76 7.23 10.12
CA ASP A 499 -13.97 8.41 10.47
C ASP A 499 -14.31 9.62 9.58
N PRO A 500 -15.51 10.21 9.76
CA PRO A 500 -15.95 11.34 8.95
C PRO A 500 -15.08 12.59 9.13
N ALA A 501 -14.47 12.75 10.30
CA ALA A 501 -13.62 13.90 10.57
C ALA A 501 -12.30 13.85 9.76
N GLU A 502 -11.66 12.69 9.69
CA GLU A 502 -10.47 12.53 8.85
C GLU A 502 -10.83 12.48 7.36
N THR A 503 -12.01 11.96 7.01
CA THR A 503 -12.52 12.01 5.65
C THR A 503 -12.69 13.46 5.17
N ALA A 504 -13.31 14.33 5.95
CA ALA A 504 -13.50 15.75 5.63
C ALA A 504 -12.17 16.54 5.52
N LYS A 505 -11.11 16.07 6.21
CA LYS A 505 -9.76 16.65 6.05
C LYS A 505 -9.10 16.22 4.75
N ALA A 506 -9.35 14.96 4.33
CA ALA A 506 -8.73 14.37 3.16
C ALA A 506 -9.46 14.71 1.87
N ILE A 507 -10.80 14.77 1.88
CA ILE A 507 -11.63 15.00 0.70
C ILE A 507 -12.39 16.31 0.87
N THR A 508 -12.22 17.22 -0.09
CA THR A 508 -12.95 18.50 -0.10
C THR A 508 -14.43 18.30 -0.47
N PRO A 509 -15.32 19.26 -0.14
CA PRO A 509 -16.75 19.16 -0.48
C PRO A 509 -17.04 18.99 -1.98
N ASP A 510 -16.16 19.47 -2.87
CA ASP A 510 -16.22 19.33 -4.31
C ASP A 510 -15.49 18.10 -4.86
N GLY A 511 -15.12 17.15 -3.97
CA GLY A 511 -14.62 15.82 -4.31
C GLY A 511 -13.13 15.71 -4.60
N TRP A 512 -12.30 16.71 -4.29
CA TRP A 512 -10.87 16.62 -4.43
C TRP A 512 -10.24 15.90 -3.22
N LEU A 513 -9.48 14.86 -3.49
CA LEU A 513 -8.61 14.20 -2.52
C LEU A 513 -7.30 14.97 -2.39
N ARG A 514 -6.99 15.43 -1.20
CA ARG A 514 -5.70 15.98 -0.80
C ARG A 514 -4.76 14.83 -0.52
N THR A 515 -3.78 14.62 -1.40
CA THR A 515 -2.91 13.43 -1.28
C THR A 515 -1.85 13.56 -0.18
N GLY A 516 -1.52 14.81 0.18
CA GLY A 516 -0.39 15.11 1.05
C GLY A 516 0.97 14.87 0.39
N ASP A 517 0.98 14.55 -0.91
CA ASP A 517 2.19 14.46 -1.71
C ASP A 517 2.42 15.79 -2.45
N VAL A 518 3.68 16.17 -2.62
CA VAL A 518 4.08 17.36 -3.37
C VAL A 518 4.56 16.93 -4.73
N GLY A 519 4.11 17.62 -5.77
CA GLY A 519 4.48 17.30 -7.14
C GLY A 519 4.53 18.52 -8.06
N VAL A 520 4.96 18.27 -9.27
CA VAL A 520 5.01 19.21 -10.38
C VAL A 520 4.42 18.56 -11.60
N LEU A 521 3.54 19.24 -12.31
CA LEU A 521 3.10 18.86 -13.65
C LEU A 521 3.99 19.55 -14.67
N ASP A 522 4.54 18.79 -15.64
CA ASP A 522 5.24 19.37 -16.78
C ASP A 522 4.25 19.86 -17.86
N ALA A 523 4.77 20.40 -18.97
CA ALA A 523 3.95 20.90 -20.07
C ALA A 523 3.13 19.81 -20.77
N ASP A 524 3.59 18.56 -20.72
CA ASP A 524 2.92 17.39 -21.32
C ASP A 524 1.93 16.72 -20.34
N GLY A 525 1.76 17.27 -19.13
CA GLY A 525 0.88 16.74 -18.09
C GLY A 525 1.45 15.54 -17.34
N ASN A 526 2.76 15.26 -17.44
CA ASN A 526 3.37 14.23 -16.63
C ASN A 526 3.58 14.72 -15.19
N LEU A 527 3.25 13.90 -14.23
CA LEU A 527 3.42 14.19 -12.82
C LEU A 527 4.80 13.73 -12.34
N ARG A 528 5.55 14.64 -11.76
CA ARG A 528 6.75 14.31 -10.99
C ARG A 528 6.47 14.53 -9.51
N ILE A 529 6.45 13.45 -8.72
CA ILE A 529 6.38 13.55 -7.27
C ILE A 529 7.74 14.00 -6.75
N THR A 530 7.73 15.10 -6.00
CA THR A 530 8.96 15.69 -5.44
C THR A 530 9.14 15.38 -3.97
N ASP A 531 8.05 15.24 -3.22
CA ASP A 531 8.10 14.79 -1.82
C ASP A 531 6.70 14.54 -1.20
N ARG A 532 6.68 14.38 0.14
CA ARG A 532 5.47 14.47 0.95
C ARG A 532 5.51 15.74 1.80
N ILE A 533 4.38 16.41 1.97
CA ILE A 533 4.25 17.62 2.79
C ILE A 533 4.81 17.39 4.20
N LYS A 534 4.58 16.22 4.78
CA LYS A 534 5.07 15.84 6.12
C LYS A 534 6.54 15.48 6.21
N ASP A 535 7.21 15.24 5.09
CA ASP A 535 8.62 14.89 5.03
C ASP A 535 9.49 16.09 4.61
N MET A 536 8.90 17.10 3.99
CA MET A 536 9.51 18.39 3.70
C MET A 536 10.02 19.06 4.98
N PHE A 537 11.17 19.69 4.92
CA PHE A 537 11.73 20.49 6.00
C PHE A 537 12.12 21.89 5.50
N ILE A 538 12.17 22.84 6.43
CA ILE A 538 12.35 24.25 6.08
C ILE A 538 13.73 24.72 6.51
N VAL A 539 14.58 25.05 5.53
CA VAL A 539 15.95 25.52 5.72
C VAL A 539 16.02 27.03 5.50
N GLY A 540 16.08 27.81 6.56
CA GLY A 540 16.20 29.27 6.44
C GLY A 540 15.07 29.93 5.62
N GLY A 541 13.83 29.39 5.71
CA GLY A 541 12.67 29.87 4.97
C GLY A 541 12.45 29.21 3.60
N PHE A 542 13.34 28.34 3.15
CA PHE A 542 13.21 27.61 1.89
C PHE A 542 12.71 26.18 2.14
N ASN A 543 11.73 25.74 1.37
CA ASN A 543 11.25 24.35 1.41
C ASN A 543 12.31 23.43 0.78
N ALA A 544 12.81 22.49 1.55
CA ALA A 544 13.71 21.44 1.09
C ALA A 544 12.94 20.12 1.03
N TYR A 545 12.98 19.47 -0.12
CA TYR A 545 12.24 18.25 -0.41
C TYR A 545 13.20 17.05 -0.39
N PRO A 546 13.11 16.17 0.65
CA PRO A 546 13.99 15.01 0.78
C PRO A 546 14.12 14.18 -0.50
N ALA A 547 13.00 13.88 -1.19
CA ALA A 547 13.04 13.03 -2.38
C ALA A 547 13.81 13.69 -3.55
N GLU A 548 13.79 15.01 -3.67
CA GLU A 548 14.61 15.73 -4.66
C GLU A 548 16.10 15.60 -4.33
N ILE A 549 16.43 15.77 -3.05
CA ILE A 549 17.81 15.65 -2.55
C ILE A 549 18.32 14.22 -2.71
N GLU A 550 17.50 13.22 -2.33
CA GLU A 550 17.79 11.80 -2.49
C GLU A 550 18.06 11.43 -3.94
N ARG A 551 17.23 11.93 -4.86
CA ARG A 551 17.44 11.72 -6.31
C ARG A 551 18.77 12.29 -6.79
N LEU A 552 19.12 13.49 -6.36
CA LEU A 552 20.40 14.11 -6.75
C LEU A 552 21.58 13.34 -6.16
N ILE A 553 21.57 13.03 -4.86
CA ILE A 553 22.63 12.25 -4.21
C ILE A 553 22.75 10.84 -4.82
N GLY A 554 21.65 10.23 -5.22
CA GLY A 554 21.63 8.94 -5.90
C GLY A 554 22.35 8.89 -7.26
N LEU A 555 22.66 10.06 -7.85
CA LEU A 555 23.48 10.16 -9.06
C LEU A 555 24.98 9.99 -8.79
N HIS A 556 25.41 10.05 -7.52
CA HIS A 556 26.80 9.83 -7.15
C HIS A 556 27.20 8.37 -7.41
N PRO A 557 28.33 8.11 -8.14
CA PRO A 557 28.72 6.76 -8.55
C PRO A 557 28.93 5.78 -7.39
N ASP A 558 29.31 6.27 -6.22
CA ASP A 558 29.61 5.47 -5.04
C ASP A 558 28.41 5.27 -4.10
N ILE A 559 27.25 5.84 -4.42
CA ILE A 559 26.03 5.68 -3.63
C ILE A 559 25.15 4.57 -4.22
N ALA A 560 24.81 3.61 -3.38
CA ALA A 560 23.85 2.54 -3.71
C ALA A 560 22.42 2.94 -3.36
N ASP A 561 22.23 3.65 -2.22
CA ASP A 561 20.92 4.04 -1.72
C ASP A 561 21.06 5.23 -0.77
N VAL A 562 20.01 6.07 -0.64
CA VAL A 562 20.04 7.24 0.23
C VAL A 562 18.64 7.62 0.71
N ALA A 563 18.56 8.08 1.95
CA ALA A 563 17.36 8.70 2.51
C ALA A 563 17.74 9.99 3.25
N VAL A 564 16.94 11.04 3.07
CA VAL A 564 17.17 12.35 3.71
C VAL A 564 15.99 12.67 4.63
N ILE A 565 16.32 13.21 5.80
CA ILE A 565 15.35 13.74 6.76
C ILE A 565 15.74 15.17 7.18
N GLY A 566 14.75 15.96 7.59
CA GLY A 566 14.99 17.20 8.30
C GLY A 566 15.36 16.93 9.76
N ILE A 567 16.36 17.65 10.24
CA ILE A 567 16.77 17.69 11.66
C ILE A 567 16.81 19.13 12.13
N THR A 568 16.54 19.37 13.42
CA THR A 568 16.53 20.72 14.00
C THR A 568 17.91 21.37 13.92
N ASP A 569 17.96 22.62 13.50
CA ASP A 569 19.14 23.48 13.46
C ASP A 569 18.83 24.81 14.16
N PRO A 570 19.67 25.27 15.12
CA PRO A 570 19.40 26.48 15.89
C PRO A 570 19.33 27.76 15.07
N ARG A 571 20.00 27.79 13.91
CA ARG A 571 20.12 28.99 13.05
C ARG A 571 19.14 28.99 11.90
N LEU A 572 18.93 27.84 11.28
CA LEU A 572 18.16 27.70 10.03
C LEU A 572 16.77 27.10 10.24
N GLY A 573 16.42 26.76 11.49
CA GLY A 573 15.20 26.03 11.84
C GLY A 573 15.37 24.53 11.65
N GLU A 574 15.57 24.10 10.41
CA GLU A 574 15.89 22.72 10.08
C GLU A 574 17.01 22.66 9.03
N VAL A 575 17.69 21.51 8.96
CA VAL A 575 18.69 21.19 7.92
C VAL A 575 18.57 19.72 7.52
N GLY A 576 19.05 19.38 6.33
CA GLY A 576 19.06 17.98 5.86
C GLY A 576 20.10 17.14 6.57
N LYS A 577 19.72 15.92 6.98
CA LYS A 577 20.62 14.80 7.32
C LYS A 577 20.40 13.68 6.33
N ALA A 578 21.46 13.22 5.65
CA ALA A 578 21.42 12.10 4.73
C ALA A 578 21.90 10.82 5.43
N TYR A 579 21.14 9.74 5.29
CA TYR A 579 21.55 8.37 5.56
C TYR A 579 21.86 7.70 4.24
N ALA A 580 23.11 7.30 4.01
CA ALA A 580 23.55 6.80 2.71
C ALA A 580 24.14 5.39 2.81
N VAL A 581 23.88 4.57 1.81
CA VAL A 581 24.48 3.25 1.64
C VAL A 581 25.52 3.35 0.53
N ARG A 582 26.75 3.01 0.84
CA ARG A 582 27.84 2.99 -0.15
C ARG A 582 27.73 1.76 -1.06
N ARG A 583 28.22 1.89 -2.28
CA ARG A 583 28.47 0.70 -3.11
C ARG A 583 29.64 -0.11 -2.53
N PRO A 584 29.66 -1.43 -2.75
CA PRO A 584 30.79 -2.27 -2.32
C PRO A 584 32.13 -1.73 -2.83
N GLY A 585 33.12 -1.64 -1.93
CA GLY A 585 34.46 -1.15 -2.25
C GLY A 585 34.63 0.37 -2.23
N SER A 586 33.56 1.15 -2.04
CA SER A 586 33.67 2.61 -1.96
C SER A 586 34.29 3.09 -0.65
N THR A 587 35.19 4.06 -0.75
CA THR A 587 35.84 4.79 0.36
C THR A 587 35.29 6.18 0.56
N LEU A 588 34.18 6.54 -0.10
CA LEU A 588 33.54 7.86 -0.04
C LEU A 588 33.32 8.30 1.41
N THR A 589 33.79 9.48 1.76
CA THR A 589 33.60 10.07 3.09
C THR A 589 32.35 10.96 3.14
N ALA A 590 31.89 11.29 4.35
CA ALA A 590 30.76 12.20 4.53
C ALA A 590 31.07 13.61 3.95
N ASP A 591 32.27 14.09 4.19
CA ASP A 591 32.72 15.41 3.70
C ASP A 591 32.81 15.45 2.18
N ASP A 592 33.27 14.38 1.53
CA ASP A 592 33.31 14.28 0.07
C ASP A 592 31.91 14.32 -0.53
N LEU A 593 30.95 13.58 0.07
CA LEU A 593 29.57 13.59 -0.41
C LEU A 593 28.90 14.96 -0.20
N ILE A 594 29.16 15.63 0.92
CA ILE A 594 28.67 16.98 1.18
C ILE A 594 29.31 17.98 0.17
N ALA A 595 30.62 17.86 -0.09
CA ALA A 595 31.31 18.70 -1.04
C ALA A 595 30.81 18.47 -2.47
N TRP A 596 30.55 17.23 -2.84
CA TRP A 596 29.92 16.87 -4.11
C TRP A 596 28.51 17.47 -4.20
N SER A 597 27.68 17.29 -3.17
CA SER A 597 26.31 17.83 -3.12
C SER A 597 26.27 19.36 -3.27
N ARG A 598 27.25 20.09 -2.76
CA ARG A 598 27.35 21.53 -2.93
C ARG A 598 27.56 21.98 -4.39
N ARG A 599 28.11 21.12 -5.22
CA ARG A 599 28.29 21.40 -6.66
C ARG A 599 27.01 21.10 -7.44
N GLU A 600 26.23 20.13 -6.99
CA GLU A 600 25.08 19.59 -7.74
C GLU A 600 23.74 20.23 -7.36
N MET A 601 23.65 20.90 -6.21
CA MET A 601 22.39 21.46 -5.74
C MET A 601 22.54 22.76 -4.95
N ALA A 602 21.44 23.52 -4.87
CA ALA A 602 21.40 24.76 -4.11
C ALA A 602 21.73 24.52 -2.63
N ASN A 603 22.44 25.46 -1.99
CA ASN A 603 23.01 25.30 -0.66
C ASN A 603 22.01 24.92 0.44
N TYR A 604 20.75 25.37 0.36
CA TYR A 604 19.71 25.01 1.31
C TYR A 604 19.27 23.55 1.19
N LYS A 605 19.48 22.90 0.05
CA LYS A 605 19.19 21.47 -0.19
C LYS A 605 20.33 20.56 0.27
N VAL A 606 21.54 21.08 0.41
CA VAL A 606 22.73 20.29 0.78
C VAL A 606 22.59 19.74 2.20
N PRO A 607 22.63 18.43 2.41
CA PRO A 607 22.65 17.85 3.76
C PRO A 607 23.82 18.38 4.57
N ARG A 608 23.58 18.77 5.81
CA ARG A 608 24.63 19.23 6.72
C ARG A 608 25.34 18.08 7.42
N THR A 609 24.69 16.92 7.48
CA THR A 609 25.22 15.70 8.07
C THR A 609 24.97 14.53 7.14
N VAL A 610 25.97 13.68 6.98
CA VAL A 610 25.88 12.40 6.27
C VAL A 610 26.27 11.28 7.24
N GLU A 611 25.44 10.26 7.34
CA GLU A 611 25.71 9.04 8.09
C GLU A 611 25.66 7.86 7.13
N PHE A 612 26.74 7.10 7.04
CA PHE A 612 26.77 5.89 6.25
C PHE A 612 26.21 4.72 7.05
N VAL A 613 25.26 4.00 6.43
CA VAL A 613 24.62 2.82 7.01
C VAL A 613 24.79 1.63 6.08
N THR A 614 24.68 0.43 6.62
CA THR A 614 24.72 -0.81 5.82
C THR A 614 23.46 -0.99 4.99
N GLU A 615 22.29 -0.58 5.53
CA GLU A 615 21.00 -0.63 4.86
C GLU A 615 20.04 0.42 5.41
N LEU A 616 19.08 0.82 4.62
CA LEU A 616 17.98 1.71 5.03
C LEU A 616 16.79 0.89 5.56
N PRO A 617 16.14 1.30 6.66
CA PRO A 617 14.96 0.62 7.15
C PRO A 617 13.80 0.78 6.15
N ARG A 618 13.18 -0.33 5.76
CA ARG A 618 12.10 -0.36 4.77
C ARG A 618 10.88 -1.13 5.27
N ASN A 619 9.70 -0.72 4.80
CA ASN A 619 8.47 -1.48 5.00
C ASN A 619 8.36 -2.66 3.99
N ALA A 620 7.28 -3.45 4.11
CA ALA A 620 7.02 -4.60 3.25
C ALA A 620 6.89 -4.27 1.74
N SER A 621 6.51 -3.03 1.41
CA SER A 621 6.42 -2.56 0.03
C SER A 621 7.72 -1.90 -0.48
N GLY A 622 8.82 -2.02 0.27
CA GLY A 622 10.14 -1.48 -0.11
C GLY A 622 10.33 0.01 0.20
N LYS A 623 9.33 0.69 0.80
CA LYS A 623 9.40 2.12 1.13
C LYS A 623 10.26 2.36 2.38
N VAL A 624 11.16 3.34 2.31
CA VAL A 624 12.00 3.75 3.46
C VAL A 624 11.15 4.28 4.61
N LEU A 625 11.46 3.81 5.82
CA LEU A 625 10.79 4.19 7.06
C LEU A 625 11.50 5.40 7.70
N LYS A 626 11.30 6.60 7.12
CA LYS A 626 11.92 7.87 7.61
C LYS A 626 11.62 8.15 9.09
N ARG A 627 10.51 7.63 9.62
CA ARG A 627 10.19 7.72 11.06
C ARG A 627 11.26 7.05 11.93
N GLU A 628 11.76 5.89 11.51
CA GLU A 628 12.82 5.19 12.25
C GLU A 628 14.16 5.92 12.15
N LEU A 629 14.46 6.53 11.00
CA LEU A 629 15.65 7.37 10.84
C LEU A 629 15.59 8.62 11.73
N ARG A 630 14.42 9.26 11.85
CA ARG A 630 14.21 10.38 12.78
C ARG A 630 14.35 9.97 14.25
N ALA A 631 13.91 8.77 14.62
CA ALA A 631 14.08 8.25 15.98
C ALA A 631 15.56 8.05 16.34
N ARG A 632 16.39 7.55 15.41
CA ARG A 632 17.85 7.40 15.60
C ARG A 632 18.57 8.74 15.83
N THR A 633 18.01 9.85 15.38
CA THR A 633 18.63 11.17 15.49
C THR A 633 18.34 11.86 16.84
N ARG A 634 17.34 11.36 17.59
CA ARG A 634 16.94 11.90 18.90
C ARG A 634 17.64 11.23 20.08
N THR A 635 18.36 10.15 19.81
CA THR A 635 19.27 9.47 20.75
C THR A 635 20.71 9.93 20.54
#